data_b7c83f50430dc8022a3d626ff6481237
#
_entry.id   b7c83f50430dc8022a3d626ff6481237
#
_cell.length_a   1.000
_cell.length_b   1.000
_cell.length_c   1.000
_cell.angle_alpha   90.00
_cell.angle_beta   90.00
_cell.angle_gamma   90.00
#
_symmetry.space_group_name_H-M   'P 1'
#
loop_
_entity.id
_entity.type
_entity.pdbx_description
1 polymer ?
#
loop_
_entity_poly.entity_id
_entity_poly.type
_entity_poly.pdbx_seq_one_letter_code
_entity_poly.pdbx_strand_id
1 'polypeptide(L)'
;MKKLIALVALLLTVQFIIAQRKTKLDDDWRFHYGPAEASARDYDDSQWRRLNLPHDWSVETEAATTASGTVVGPFSTNSIGNYQTGFTVGGEGWYRKRIELGDTDLEQRISLYFEGAYNHAKVWVNGNPVCENIYGYHSFRSDITPYCHAGSNTIAVRVTNTGNNTRWYAGSGIYRHVWLIRTPVVHLDEWDIFINANPKGKSVDVQLKAYNDTGVSKDCSISVDILDQQGRSVGQTTSKVNIGGHKSQPMSVSCQLSSVNTWSPESPYRYTAVIRLTNDTDGHTDIIRKHFGIRSLHFSASQGFLLNGKPTLLRGGCLHHDNGLLGAAAFDQAEERKLKLLKDNGFNAVRCSHNIPSEHFLDVCDSLGLMVIDEAFDQWLRKKNPDDYHNYFAEHSISDIQTMVRRDRNHPSIIMWSIGNEIPGRIEPAGLKVAEDLRNAVLQLDTTRPVTAAICSWDEGDQWNARSQKWDIQDSLAFLSLDVGGYNYLYDKYEHDHATHPDRIMCGMESFPKQASENWNMVERHPYVIGDFVWTAMDYLGEAGIGSASIRSSGNQSMFQQWPWYNGWCGDIDLIGQKKPQSYYRDVVWRRSPVTMGVERPIPAGHHQSISLWGWQLEEQSWTFPDLDKGAVMTVNVYSRAPRVRLYLNGKAIGDKATSTTYWAGFSVAYESGQLRAVNLDQNGNEIEGEDFVLQTTGPAVGYRALYDKNTIAATTDDLVYVTIELVDAEGRVVTSDNTTRLHIKNAGCGQLIATGNASPNDMASFRSPTPAVFRGRALAIVRGNGNPGPVSLDIDMINEKP
;
A
#
# COMPACT_ATOMS: atom_id res chain seq x y z
N MET A 1 -13.28 20.42 51.89
CA MET A 1 -12.23 20.13 50.88
C MET A 1 -11.81 18.64 50.86
N LYS A 2 -11.35 18.00 51.95
CA LYS A 2 -10.95 16.59 51.95
C LYS A 2 -12.04 15.58 51.52
N LYS A 3 -13.32 15.81 51.88
CA LYS A 3 -14.45 14.97 51.44
C LYS A 3 -14.85 15.19 49.98
N LEU A 4 -14.61 16.39 49.42
CA LEU A 4 -14.88 16.69 48.00
C LEU A 4 -13.79 16.11 47.11
N ILE A 5 -12.53 16.09 47.55
CA ILE A 5 -11.40 15.48 46.86
C ILE A 5 -11.55 13.94 46.85
N ALA A 6 -12.06 13.33 47.91
CA ALA A 6 -12.34 11.90 47.96
C ALA A 6 -13.51 11.49 47.05
N LEU A 7 -14.53 12.36 46.91
CA LEU A 7 -15.67 12.11 46.01
C LEU A 7 -15.27 12.29 44.53
N VAL A 8 -14.40 13.28 44.23
CA VAL A 8 -13.84 13.48 42.88
C VAL A 8 -12.85 12.37 42.54
N ALA A 9 -12.04 11.89 43.49
CA ALA A 9 -11.17 10.73 43.31
C ALA A 9 -11.98 9.44 43.14
N LEU A 10 -13.12 9.28 43.85
CA LEU A 10 -14.00 8.12 43.67
C LEU A 10 -14.79 8.17 42.34
N LEU A 11 -15.13 9.36 41.85
CA LEU A 11 -15.74 9.58 40.52
C LEU A 11 -14.72 9.39 39.37
N LEU A 12 -13.43 9.59 39.62
CA LEU A 12 -12.36 9.33 38.65
C LEU A 12 -11.91 7.85 38.64
N THR A 13 -12.23 7.06 39.68
CA THR A 13 -11.90 5.61 39.74
C THR A 13 -13.06 4.72 39.32
N VAL A 14 -14.25 5.26 39.04
CA VAL A 14 -15.32 4.58 38.26
C VAL A 14 -15.21 4.99 36.80
N GLN A 15 -13.99 5.07 36.26
CA GLN A 15 -13.78 4.70 34.89
C GLN A 15 -13.93 3.19 34.87
N PHE A 16 -15.11 2.77 34.44
CA PHE A 16 -15.40 1.42 34.08
C PHE A 16 -14.16 0.83 33.39
N ILE A 17 -13.60 -0.24 33.92
CA ILE A 17 -12.86 -1.22 33.15
C ILE A 17 -13.93 -1.79 32.21
N ILE A 18 -14.26 -1.05 31.15
CA ILE A 18 -14.93 -1.60 29.99
C ILE A 18 -13.88 -2.57 29.46
N ALA A 19 -14.12 -3.86 29.64
CA ALA A 19 -13.26 -4.89 29.08
C ALA A 19 -13.00 -4.50 27.62
N GLN A 20 -11.74 -4.35 27.25
CA GLN A 20 -11.36 -3.86 25.93
C GLN A 20 -11.91 -4.84 24.91
N ARG A 21 -12.91 -4.44 24.11
CA ARG A 21 -13.59 -5.29 23.14
C ARG A 21 -12.61 -6.00 22.20
N LYS A 22 -11.56 -5.32 21.76
CA LYS A 22 -10.55 -5.79 20.81
C LYS A 22 -9.17 -5.67 21.47
N THR A 23 -8.48 -6.78 21.66
CA THR A 23 -7.13 -6.85 22.25
C THR A 23 -6.16 -7.40 21.22
N LYS A 24 -5.06 -6.67 20.96
CA LYS A 24 -4.00 -7.09 20.03
C LYS A 24 -3.29 -8.33 20.58
N LEU A 25 -3.10 -9.37 19.78
CA LEU A 25 -2.42 -10.61 20.14
C LEU A 25 -1.07 -10.77 19.43
N ASP A 26 -0.41 -9.70 19.07
CA ASP A 26 0.79 -9.74 18.24
C ASP A 26 2.04 -10.23 18.99
N ASP A 27 2.09 -10.07 20.30
CA ASP A 27 3.29 -10.39 21.08
C ASP A 27 3.44 -11.88 21.40
N ASP A 28 4.71 -12.31 21.59
CA ASP A 28 5.13 -13.61 22.16
C ASP A 28 4.51 -14.83 21.47
N TRP A 29 4.58 -14.86 20.15
CA TRP A 29 4.29 -16.08 19.38
C TRP A 29 5.50 -16.99 19.33
N ARG A 30 5.27 -18.31 19.37
CA ARG A 30 6.25 -19.35 19.04
C ARG A 30 6.14 -19.66 17.57
N PHE A 31 7.27 -19.68 16.85
CA PHE A 31 7.32 -19.90 15.41
C PHE A 31 8.28 -21.02 15.05
N HIS A 32 7.87 -21.86 14.12
CA HIS A 32 8.68 -22.90 13.49
C HIS A 32 8.50 -22.85 11.96
N TYR A 33 9.61 -22.79 11.26
CA TYR A 33 9.63 -22.90 9.80
C TYR A 33 9.82 -24.38 9.42
N GLY A 34 8.93 -24.91 8.60
CA GLY A 34 8.91 -26.28 8.13
C GLY A 34 7.71 -27.07 8.65
N PRO A 35 7.53 -28.29 8.14
CA PRO A 35 6.42 -29.15 8.52
C PRO A 35 6.46 -29.52 10.02
N ALA A 36 5.29 -29.47 10.65
CA ALA A 36 5.06 -29.93 12.00
C ALA A 36 3.63 -30.40 12.18
N GLU A 37 3.37 -31.27 13.16
CA GLU A 37 2.02 -31.69 13.55
C GLU A 37 1.61 -31.03 14.89
N ALA A 38 1.65 -29.67 14.87
CA ALA A 38 1.64 -28.87 16.09
C ALA A 38 0.26 -28.30 16.46
N SER A 39 -0.83 -28.93 15.99
CA SER A 39 -2.20 -28.52 16.31
C SER A 39 -2.60 -28.87 17.75
N ALA A 40 -2.03 -29.93 18.34
CA ALA A 40 -2.40 -30.41 19.68
C ALA A 40 -2.08 -29.38 20.77
N ARG A 41 -2.96 -29.30 21.80
CA ARG A 41 -2.81 -28.36 22.91
C ARG A 41 -1.48 -28.51 23.66
N ASP A 42 -1.08 -29.76 23.89
CA ASP A 42 0.07 -30.18 24.70
C ASP A 42 1.36 -30.39 23.87
N TYR A 43 1.35 -30.01 22.59
CA TYR A 43 2.54 -30.07 21.75
C TYR A 43 3.68 -29.26 22.37
N ASP A 44 4.89 -29.86 22.44
CA ASP A 44 6.06 -29.17 22.96
C ASP A 44 6.67 -28.20 21.95
N ASP A 45 6.40 -26.94 22.16
CA ASP A 45 6.92 -25.82 21.39
C ASP A 45 8.07 -25.07 22.09
N SER A 46 8.68 -25.67 23.15
CA SER A 46 9.66 -25.00 23.99
C SER A 46 10.92 -24.56 23.25
N GLN A 47 11.30 -25.29 22.20
CA GLN A 47 12.47 -25.00 21.35
C GLN A 47 12.15 -24.06 20.16
N TRP A 48 10.91 -23.65 20.00
CA TRP A 48 10.54 -22.77 18.89
C TRP A 48 10.99 -21.34 19.14
N ARG A 49 11.33 -20.64 18.06
CA ARG A 49 11.72 -19.23 18.11
C ARG A 49 10.54 -18.39 18.63
N ARG A 50 10.82 -17.44 19.51
CA ARG A 50 9.84 -16.41 19.90
C ARG A 50 9.93 -15.24 18.94
N LEU A 51 8.76 -14.72 18.56
CA LEU A 51 8.65 -13.53 17.72
C LEU A 51 7.34 -12.77 17.99
N ASN A 52 7.26 -11.57 17.45
CA ASN A 52 6.05 -10.75 17.48
C ASN A 52 5.58 -10.51 16.05
N LEU A 53 4.24 -10.44 15.87
CA LEU A 53 3.62 -10.08 14.61
C LEU A 53 3.71 -8.55 14.38
N PRO A 54 3.51 -8.04 13.18
CA PRO A 54 3.43 -8.77 11.91
C PRO A 54 4.74 -9.50 11.57
N HIS A 55 4.65 -10.63 10.87
CA HIS A 55 5.80 -11.46 10.55
C HIS A 55 5.74 -12.01 9.13
N ASP A 56 6.84 -11.86 8.41
CA ASP A 56 7.06 -12.42 7.07
C ASP A 56 8.39 -13.15 7.02
N TRP A 57 8.34 -14.49 6.97
CA TRP A 57 9.57 -15.29 6.97
C TRP A 57 10.31 -15.26 5.63
N SER A 58 9.65 -14.86 4.52
CA SER A 58 10.27 -14.85 3.20
C SER A 58 11.43 -13.86 3.07
N VAL A 59 11.48 -12.80 3.89
CA VAL A 59 12.59 -11.84 3.94
C VAL A 59 13.54 -12.06 5.11
N GLU A 60 13.27 -13.05 5.95
CA GLU A 60 14.09 -13.36 7.12
C GLU A 60 15.02 -14.56 6.91
N THR A 61 14.65 -15.49 6.02
CA THR A 61 15.43 -16.70 5.78
C THR A 61 16.81 -16.34 5.26
N GLU A 62 17.84 -16.85 5.94
CA GLU A 62 19.20 -16.76 5.44
C GLU A 62 19.34 -17.69 4.23
N ALA A 63 19.65 -17.11 3.08
CA ALA A 63 20.02 -17.90 1.92
C ALA A 63 21.46 -18.41 2.05
N ALA A 64 21.76 -19.48 1.34
CA ALA A 64 23.03 -20.16 1.38
C ALA A 64 24.19 -19.18 1.12
N THR A 65 25.27 -19.33 1.89
CA THR A 65 26.55 -18.70 1.61
C THR A 65 27.05 -19.20 0.26
N THR A 66 27.40 -18.29 -0.65
CA THR A 66 27.98 -18.64 -1.95
C THR A 66 29.35 -19.28 -1.76
N ALA A 67 29.88 -20.00 -2.77
CA ALA A 67 31.22 -20.57 -2.74
C ALA A 67 32.33 -19.52 -2.52
N SER A 68 32.06 -18.23 -2.77
CA SER A 68 32.94 -17.11 -2.48
C SER A 68 32.80 -16.54 -1.06
N GLY A 69 31.95 -17.14 -0.22
CA GLY A 69 31.74 -16.69 1.17
C GLY A 69 30.77 -15.49 1.29
N THR A 70 30.13 -15.05 0.20
CA THR A 70 29.11 -13.97 0.24
C THR A 70 27.80 -14.54 0.76
N VAL A 71 27.27 -13.95 1.82
CA VAL A 71 25.92 -14.26 2.30
C VAL A 71 24.93 -13.60 1.36
N VAL A 72 24.19 -14.44 0.62
CA VAL A 72 23.07 -14.00 -0.19
C VAL A 72 21.84 -13.92 0.71
N GLY A 73 21.12 -12.82 0.71
CA GLY A 73 19.95 -12.59 1.54
C GLY A 73 18.81 -13.60 1.32
N PRO A 74 17.55 -13.26 1.55
CA PRO A 74 16.44 -14.21 1.53
C PRO A 74 16.09 -14.71 0.12
N PHE A 75 16.98 -14.51 -0.86
CA PHE A 75 16.79 -14.79 -2.27
C PHE A 75 17.44 -16.11 -2.67
N SER A 76 16.76 -16.86 -3.54
CA SER A 76 17.23 -18.17 -4.00
C SER A 76 16.88 -18.42 -5.45
N THR A 77 17.84 -18.87 -6.24
CA THR A 77 17.60 -19.34 -7.62
C THR A 77 16.69 -20.57 -7.69
N ASN A 78 16.45 -21.23 -6.55
CA ASN A 78 15.53 -22.37 -6.44
C ASN A 78 14.10 -21.93 -6.03
N SER A 79 13.83 -20.63 -5.93
CA SER A 79 12.48 -20.11 -5.70
C SER A 79 11.53 -20.58 -6.80
N ILE A 80 10.38 -21.15 -6.42
CA ILE A 80 9.37 -21.63 -7.38
C ILE A 80 8.76 -20.45 -8.15
N GLY A 81 8.53 -19.33 -7.46
CA GLY A 81 8.00 -18.10 -8.06
C GLY A 81 9.00 -17.33 -8.91
N ASN A 82 10.31 -17.67 -8.84
CA ASN A 82 11.40 -17.09 -9.61
C ASN A 82 11.36 -15.52 -9.61
N TYR A 83 11.48 -14.88 -10.78
CA TYR A 83 11.43 -13.42 -10.92
C TYR A 83 10.08 -12.84 -10.47
N GLN A 84 8.99 -13.58 -10.53
CA GLN A 84 7.65 -13.11 -10.12
C GLN A 84 7.64 -12.75 -8.64
N THR A 85 8.20 -13.59 -7.78
CA THR A 85 8.29 -13.35 -6.33
C THR A 85 9.61 -12.72 -5.89
N GLY A 86 10.42 -12.19 -6.83
CA GLY A 86 11.74 -11.64 -6.53
C GLY A 86 12.71 -12.68 -5.99
N PHE A 87 12.60 -13.95 -6.44
CA PHE A 87 13.43 -15.06 -6.00
C PHE A 87 13.33 -15.38 -4.50
N THR A 88 12.28 -14.96 -3.83
CA THR A 88 12.04 -15.29 -2.41
C THR A 88 11.45 -16.68 -2.25
N VAL A 89 11.57 -17.26 -1.07
CA VAL A 89 11.14 -18.62 -0.76
C VAL A 89 9.90 -18.60 0.14
N GLY A 90 8.88 -19.34 -0.24
CA GLY A 90 7.69 -19.59 0.57
C GLY A 90 7.91 -20.75 1.58
N GLY A 91 7.01 -21.73 1.60
CA GLY A 91 7.10 -22.92 2.45
C GLY A 91 5.93 -23.05 3.42
N GLU A 92 6.15 -23.77 4.51
CA GLU A 92 5.19 -23.95 5.59
C GLU A 92 5.75 -23.34 6.87
N GLY A 93 4.90 -22.63 7.62
CA GLY A 93 5.25 -22.09 8.93
C GLY A 93 4.15 -22.35 9.96
N TRP A 94 4.55 -22.67 11.17
CA TRP A 94 3.68 -22.89 12.29
C TRP A 94 3.86 -21.80 13.33
N TYR A 95 2.74 -21.30 13.85
CA TYR A 95 2.68 -20.33 14.92
C TYR A 95 1.89 -20.90 16.09
N ARG A 96 2.35 -20.66 17.32
CA ARG A 96 1.62 -21.06 18.52
C ARG A 96 1.64 -19.93 19.54
N LYS A 97 0.52 -19.72 20.20
CA LYS A 97 0.37 -18.71 21.26
C LYS A 97 -0.50 -19.25 22.38
N ARG A 98 -0.10 -18.96 23.62
CA ARG A 98 -0.93 -19.20 24.79
C ARG A 98 -1.60 -17.91 25.22
N ILE A 99 -2.89 -18.00 25.53
CA ILE A 99 -3.69 -16.92 26.09
C ILE A 99 -4.31 -17.37 27.39
N GLU A 100 -4.39 -16.49 28.38
CA GLU A 100 -5.06 -16.75 29.64
C GLU A 100 -6.45 -16.14 29.62
N LEU A 101 -7.47 -16.94 29.97
CA LEU A 101 -8.87 -16.53 30.05
C LEU A 101 -9.36 -16.74 31.49
N GLY A 102 -10.01 -15.71 32.04
CA GLY A 102 -10.69 -15.80 33.33
C GLY A 102 -12.14 -16.26 33.20
N ASP A 103 -12.81 -16.57 34.33
CA ASP A 103 -14.22 -16.97 34.36
C ASP A 103 -15.12 -15.89 33.71
N THR A 104 -14.82 -14.60 33.91
CA THR A 104 -15.56 -13.48 33.33
C THR A 104 -15.42 -13.39 31.82
N ASP A 105 -14.30 -13.88 31.24
CA ASP A 105 -14.14 -13.96 29.79
C ASP A 105 -15.09 -15.01 29.19
N LEU A 106 -15.33 -16.11 29.92
CA LEU A 106 -16.20 -17.20 29.47
C LEU A 106 -17.71 -16.87 29.53
N GLU A 107 -18.09 -15.78 30.20
CA GLU A 107 -19.45 -15.21 30.13
C GLU A 107 -19.68 -14.41 28.85
N GLN A 108 -18.62 -14.20 28.07
CA GLN A 108 -18.64 -13.44 26.83
C GLN A 108 -18.49 -14.37 25.64
N ARG A 109 -18.82 -13.85 24.45
CA ARG A 109 -18.43 -14.44 23.20
C ARG A 109 -16.99 -14.07 22.88
N ILE A 110 -16.17 -15.03 22.52
CA ILE A 110 -14.75 -14.86 22.23
C ILE A 110 -14.50 -15.23 20.78
N SER A 111 -13.86 -14.31 20.03
CA SER A 111 -13.50 -14.56 18.64
C SER A 111 -12.05 -14.21 18.38
N LEU A 112 -11.41 -14.94 17.47
CA LEU A 112 -10.15 -14.58 16.86
C LEU A 112 -10.41 -13.83 15.56
N TYR A 113 -9.65 -12.77 15.34
CA TYR A 113 -9.67 -11.99 14.13
C TYR A 113 -8.25 -11.85 13.57
N PHE A 114 -8.06 -12.32 12.35
CA PHE A 114 -6.83 -12.17 11.58
C PHE A 114 -7.06 -11.15 10.48
N GLU A 115 -6.23 -10.12 10.40
CA GLU A 115 -6.30 -9.14 9.33
C GLU A 115 -5.73 -9.67 8.01
N GLY A 116 -4.87 -10.68 8.06
CA GLY A 116 -4.33 -11.38 6.89
C GLY A 116 -3.23 -12.37 7.25
N ALA A 117 -3.20 -13.49 6.54
CA ALA A 117 -2.14 -14.50 6.65
C ALA A 117 -1.91 -15.14 5.27
N TYR A 118 -0.71 -15.02 4.72
CA TYR A 118 -0.42 -15.49 3.38
C TYR A 118 0.46 -16.76 3.41
N ASN A 119 0.02 -17.85 2.83
CA ASN A 119 -1.23 -18.18 2.19
C ASN A 119 -1.81 -19.40 2.91
N HIS A 120 -3.04 -19.81 2.63
CA HIS A 120 -3.68 -21.01 3.23
C HIS A 120 -3.44 -21.15 4.74
N ALA A 121 -4.13 -20.34 5.53
CA ALA A 121 -4.04 -20.41 7.00
C ALA A 121 -5.08 -21.38 7.58
N LYS A 122 -4.62 -22.31 8.43
CA LYS A 122 -5.50 -23.14 9.27
C LYS A 122 -5.28 -22.80 10.73
N VAL A 123 -6.37 -22.69 11.49
CA VAL A 123 -6.35 -22.27 12.88
C VAL A 123 -6.98 -23.34 13.78
N TRP A 124 -6.34 -23.63 14.89
CA TRP A 124 -6.83 -24.51 15.95
C TRP A 124 -6.83 -23.79 17.28
N VAL A 125 -7.80 -24.11 18.12
CA VAL A 125 -7.83 -23.70 19.53
C VAL A 125 -7.95 -24.94 20.40
N ASN A 126 -7.01 -25.13 21.32
CA ASN A 126 -6.92 -26.30 22.19
C ASN A 126 -6.98 -27.65 21.44
N GLY A 127 -6.38 -27.71 20.25
CA GLY A 127 -6.38 -28.88 19.38
C GLY A 127 -7.59 -29.04 18.48
N ASN A 128 -8.64 -28.24 18.65
CA ASN A 128 -9.84 -28.26 17.80
C ASN A 128 -9.68 -27.33 16.59
N PRO A 129 -9.92 -27.78 15.37
CA PRO A 129 -9.91 -26.90 14.18
C PRO A 129 -11.07 -25.92 14.25
N VAL A 130 -10.80 -24.62 14.03
CA VAL A 130 -11.79 -23.55 14.15
C VAL A 130 -12.06 -22.82 12.86
N CYS A 131 -11.05 -22.63 12.00
CA CYS A 131 -11.23 -22.07 10.66
C CYS A 131 -10.08 -22.39 9.72
N GLU A 132 -10.35 -22.21 8.42
CA GLU A 132 -9.40 -22.23 7.34
C GLU A 132 -9.64 -21.00 6.47
N ASN A 133 -8.58 -20.32 6.05
CA ASN A 133 -8.62 -19.19 5.14
C ASN A 133 -7.71 -19.46 3.94
N ILE A 134 -8.26 -19.33 2.73
CA ILE A 134 -7.56 -19.65 1.49
C ILE A 134 -7.03 -18.39 0.79
N TYR A 135 -7.81 -17.32 0.80
CA TYR A 135 -7.39 -16.06 0.17
C TYR A 135 -6.56 -15.21 1.14
N GLY A 136 -5.23 -15.26 0.99
CA GLY A 136 -4.28 -14.70 1.96
C GLY A 136 -4.37 -13.19 2.20
N TYR A 137 -5.06 -12.44 1.35
CA TYR A 137 -5.16 -10.98 1.44
C TYR A 137 -6.38 -10.48 2.19
N HIS A 138 -7.40 -11.32 2.38
CA HIS A 138 -8.59 -10.87 3.09
C HIS A 138 -8.53 -11.20 4.59
N SER A 139 -9.29 -10.43 5.35
CA SER A 139 -9.42 -10.63 6.79
C SER A 139 -10.44 -11.73 7.10
N PHE A 140 -10.21 -12.52 8.14
CA PHE A 140 -11.12 -13.59 8.55
C PHE A 140 -11.29 -13.65 10.07
N ARG A 141 -12.45 -14.12 10.51
CA ARG A 141 -12.80 -14.24 11.93
C ARG A 141 -13.37 -15.61 12.23
N SER A 142 -13.12 -16.08 13.45
CA SER A 142 -13.71 -17.31 13.95
C SER A 142 -14.18 -17.17 15.39
N ASP A 143 -15.40 -17.62 15.67
CA ASP A 143 -15.90 -17.80 17.03
C ASP A 143 -15.18 -18.98 17.68
N ILE A 144 -14.46 -18.69 18.76
CA ILE A 144 -13.71 -19.71 19.50
C ILE A 144 -14.33 -20.03 20.85
N THR A 145 -15.45 -19.39 21.22
CA THR A 145 -16.12 -19.56 22.50
C THR A 145 -16.32 -21.05 22.91
N PRO A 146 -16.78 -21.94 22.00
CA PRO A 146 -17.01 -23.34 22.36
C PRO A 146 -15.75 -24.15 22.70
N TYR A 147 -14.58 -23.62 22.32
CA TYR A 147 -13.31 -24.31 22.46
C TYR A 147 -12.45 -23.73 23.60
N CYS A 148 -12.91 -22.67 24.25
CA CYS A 148 -12.21 -21.98 25.33
C CYS A 148 -12.59 -22.54 26.71
N HIS A 149 -11.67 -22.44 27.67
CA HIS A 149 -11.90 -22.74 29.08
C HIS A 149 -11.11 -21.76 29.98
N ALA A 150 -11.43 -21.71 31.27
CA ALA A 150 -10.69 -20.92 32.25
C ALA A 150 -9.23 -21.41 32.33
N GLY A 151 -8.30 -20.46 32.47
CA GLY A 151 -6.86 -20.68 32.46
C GLY A 151 -6.26 -20.63 31.06
N SER A 152 -5.20 -21.41 30.84
CA SER A 152 -4.38 -21.34 29.65
C SER A 152 -5.01 -22.03 28.44
N ASN A 153 -5.22 -21.30 27.36
CA ASN A 153 -5.72 -21.79 26.08
C ASN A 153 -4.64 -21.63 25.01
N THR A 154 -4.50 -22.58 24.12
CA THR A 154 -3.50 -22.59 23.06
C THR A 154 -4.14 -22.34 21.71
N ILE A 155 -3.63 -21.33 21.00
CA ILE A 155 -3.91 -21.05 19.60
C ILE A 155 -2.76 -21.63 18.78
N ALA A 156 -3.06 -22.44 17.76
CA ALA A 156 -2.09 -22.91 16.78
C ALA A 156 -2.54 -22.45 15.37
N VAL A 157 -1.60 -22.02 14.57
CA VAL A 157 -1.86 -21.56 13.20
C VAL A 157 -0.80 -22.17 12.28
N ARG A 158 -1.26 -22.87 11.24
CA ARG A 158 -0.40 -23.29 10.14
C ARG A 158 -0.64 -22.38 8.95
N VAL A 159 0.41 -21.85 8.38
CA VAL A 159 0.38 -21.03 7.17
C VAL A 159 1.21 -21.72 6.10
N THR A 160 0.64 -21.92 4.91
CA THR A 160 1.29 -22.63 3.82
C THR A 160 1.34 -21.75 2.58
N ASN A 161 2.54 -21.32 2.18
CA ASN A 161 2.80 -20.60 0.94
C ASN A 161 3.68 -21.44 0.03
N THR A 162 3.09 -22.31 -0.76
CA THR A 162 3.77 -23.26 -1.65
C THR A 162 3.24 -23.14 -3.09
N GLY A 163 4.01 -23.63 -4.04
CA GLY A 163 3.66 -23.57 -5.45
C GLY A 163 3.91 -22.20 -6.10
N ASN A 164 3.56 -22.06 -7.37
CA ASN A 164 3.59 -20.81 -8.12
C ASN A 164 2.19 -20.17 -8.05
N ASN A 165 1.92 -19.42 -6.98
CA ASN A 165 0.58 -18.97 -6.62
C ASN A 165 0.36 -17.45 -6.76
N THR A 166 1.39 -16.68 -7.18
CA THR A 166 1.31 -15.22 -7.32
C THR A 166 2.26 -14.72 -8.40
N ARG A 167 1.96 -13.55 -8.99
CA ARG A 167 2.82 -12.87 -9.98
C ARG A 167 3.76 -11.83 -9.38
N TRP A 168 3.62 -11.50 -8.11
CA TRP A 168 4.43 -10.52 -7.37
C TRP A 168 4.83 -11.10 -6.03
N TYR A 169 5.61 -10.36 -5.25
CA TYR A 169 5.96 -10.75 -3.90
C TYR A 169 4.74 -10.68 -2.97
N ALA A 170 4.29 -11.80 -2.47
CA ALA A 170 3.18 -11.86 -1.53
C ALA A 170 3.61 -11.92 -0.06
N GLY A 171 4.87 -12.28 0.21
CA GLY A 171 5.35 -12.59 1.54
C GLY A 171 4.85 -13.93 2.04
N SER A 172 5.14 -14.28 3.29
CA SER A 172 4.72 -15.54 3.90
C SER A 172 4.55 -15.41 5.41
N GLY A 173 3.42 -15.82 5.93
CA GLY A 173 3.17 -15.84 7.37
C GLY A 173 1.96 -15.05 7.81
N ILE A 174 1.86 -14.81 9.12
CA ILE A 174 0.86 -13.90 9.69
C ILE A 174 1.44 -12.49 9.55
N TYR A 175 1.23 -11.90 8.37
CA TYR A 175 1.88 -10.65 7.97
C TYR A 175 1.09 -9.39 8.36
N ARG A 176 -0.10 -9.53 8.95
CA ARG A 176 -0.93 -8.47 9.53
C ARG A 176 -1.24 -8.79 10.98
N HIS A 177 -1.98 -7.91 11.65
CA HIS A 177 -2.31 -8.06 13.06
C HIS A 177 -3.28 -9.20 13.34
N VAL A 178 -3.20 -9.73 14.57
CA VAL A 178 -4.15 -10.69 15.13
C VAL A 178 -4.80 -10.11 16.38
N TRP A 179 -6.10 -10.30 16.50
CA TRP A 179 -6.89 -9.75 17.59
C TRP A 179 -7.74 -10.79 18.29
N LEU A 180 -7.87 -10.64 19.59
CA LEU A 180 -8.90 -11.29 20.39
C LEU A 180 -10.07 -10.31 20.60
N ILE A 181 -11.25 -10.71 20.16
CA ILE A 181 -12.47 -9.93 20.30
C ILE A 181 -13.35 -10.57 21.37
N ARG A 182 -13.79 -9.77 22.34
CA ARG A 182 -14.72 -10.14 23.38
C ARG A 182 -15.98 -9.31 23.24
N THR A 183 -17.15 -9.97 23.20
CA THR A 183 -18.44 -9.28 23.12
C THR A 183 -19.42 -9.87 24.12
N PRO A 184 -20.36 -9.09 24.65
CA PRO A 184 -21.51 -9.66 25.37
C PRO A 184 -22.27 -10.65 24.48
N VAL A 185 -23.08 -11.51 25.06
CA VAL A 185 -23.97 -12.45 24.33
C VAL A 185 -25.05 -11.72 23.53
N VAL A 186 -25.37 -10.48 23.88
CA VAL A 186 -26.17 -9.56 23.07
C VAL A 186 -25.23 -8.49 22.54
N HIS A 187 -24.95 -8.50 21.22
CA HIS A 187 -23.84 -7.75 20.67
C HIS A 187 -24.09 -7.21 19.25
N LEU A 188 -23.20 -6.36 18.81
CA LEU A 188 -23.10 -5.82 17.45
C LEU A 188 -21.92 -6.50 16.70
N ASP A 189 -22.02 -6.57 15.38
CA ASP A 189 -20.91 -6.94 14.54
C ASP A 189 -20.37 -5.69 13.80
N GLU A 190 -19.06 -5.45 13.89
CA GLU A 190 -18.42 -4.27 13.28
C GLU A 190 -18.57 -4.23 11.77
N TRP A 191 -18.56 -5.38 11.11
CA TRP A 191 -18.68 -5.49 9.66
C TRP A 191 -20.12 -5.35 9.16
N ASP A 192 -21.09 -5.47 10.03
CA ASP A 192 -22.50 -5.23 9.70
C ASP A 192 -22.93 -3.77 9.88
N ILE A 193 -22.01 -2.90 10.36
CA ILE A 193 -22.25 -1.47 10.47
C ILE A 193 -21.94 -0.79 9.15
N PHE A 194 -22.92 -0.05 8.62
CA PHE A 194 -22.73 0.85 7.49
C PHE A 194 -23.23 2.25 7.82
N ILE A 195 -22.36 3.24 7.66
CA ILE A 195 -22.62 4.63 7.98
C ILE A 195 -22.74 5.40 6.67
N ASN A 196 -23.98 5.71 6.29
CA ASN A 196 -24.26 6.48 5.08
C ASN A 196 -24.59 7.92 5.45
N ALA A 197 -23.77 8.86 5.01
CA ALA A 197 -23.91 10.27 5.34
C ALA A 197 -24.49 11.07 4.18
N ASN A 198 -25.49 11.91 4.48
CA ASN A 198 -26.09 12.87 3.54
C ASN A 198 -25.63 14.30 3.90
N PRO A 199 -24.62 14.86 3.20
CA PRO A 199 -24.10 16.18 3.51
C PRO A 199 -25.13 17.30 3.29
N LYS A 200 -26.00 17.18 2.29
CA LYS A 200 -27.07 18.18 2.00
C LYS A 200 -28.18 18.13 3.04
N GLY A 201 -28.61 16.93 3.45
CA GLY A 201 -29.63 16.73 4.48
C GLY A 201 -29.08 16.88 5.91
N LYS A 202 -27.78 17.05 6.07
CA LYS A 202 -27.08 17.07 7.38
C LYS A 202 -27.51 15.91 8.27
N SER A 203 -27.56 14.71 7.70
CA SER A 203 -27.94 13.48 8.40
C SER A 203 -26.97 12.36 8.16
N VAL A 204 -26.97 11.42 9.10
CA VAL A 204 -26.22 10.17 9.03
C VAL A 204 -27.21 9.05 9.31
N ASP A 205 -27.28 8.08 8.38
CA ASP A 205 -28.04 6.85 8.54
C ASP A 205 -27.08 5.72 8.88
N VAL A 206 -27.26 5.13 10.07
CA VAL A 206 -26.47 4.00 10.55
C VAL A 206 -27.28 2.73 10.38
N GLN A 207 -26.93 1.93 9.40
CA GLN A 207 -27.44 0.56 9.23
C GLN A 207 -26.57 -0.38 10.05
N LEU A 208 -27.20 -1.27 10.78
CA LEU A 208 -26.50 -2.23 11.64
C LEU A 208 -27.35 -3.49 11.87
N LYS A 209 -26.71 -4.51 12.43
CA LYS A 209 -27.35 -5.74 12.81
C LYS A 209 -26.98 -6.08 14.25
N ALA A 210 -27.99 -6.25 15.09
CA ALA A 210 -27.83 -6.64 16.48
C ALA A 210 -28.09 -8.14 16.64
N TYR A 211 -27.30 -8.80 17.46
CA TYR A 211 -27.31 -10.26 17.67
C TYR A 211 -27.67 -10.58 19.13
N ASN A 212 -28.39 -11.69 19.32
CA ASN A 212 -28.72 -12.25 20.62
C ASN A 212 -28.45 -13.76 20.60
N ASP A 213 -27.37 -14.17 21.25
CA ASP A 213 -26.95 -15.57 21.33
C ASP A 213 -27.62 -16.31 22.51
N THR A 214 -28.46 -15.62 23.32
CA THR A 214 -29.25 -16.27 24.38
C THR A 214 -30.48 -16.98 23.82
N GLY A 215 -30.99 -17.97 24.54
CA GLY A 215 -32.22 -18.71 24.14
C GLY A 215 -33.53 -17.93 24.31
N VAL A 216 -33.51 -16.68 24.83
CA VAL A 216 -34.73 -15.90 25.11
C VAL A 216 -34.65 -14.53 24.43
N SER A 217 -35.80 -13.97 24.11
CA SER A 217 -35.90 -12.63 23.54
C SER A 217 -35.36 -11.55 24.51
N LYS A 218 -34.72 -10.54 23.99
CA LYS A 218 -34.16 -9.43 24.77
C LYS A 218 -34.67 -8.09 24.25
N ASP A 219 -35.17 -7.25 25.16
CA ASP A 219 -35.42 -5.85 24.88
C ASP A 219 -34.15 -5.04 25.05
N CYS A 220 -33.81 -4.29 24.02
CA CYS A 220 -32.55 -3.56 23.95
C CYS A 220 -32.76 -2.09 23.52
N SER A 221 -31.83 -1.25 23.92
CA SER A 221 -31.71 0.12 23.46
C SER A 221 -30.46 0.25 22.56
N ILE A 222 -30.62 0.90 21.41
CA ILE A 222 -29.48 1.32 20.59
C ILE A 222 -29.36 2.83 20.67
N SER A 223 -28.18 3.32 21.03
CA SER A 223 -27.85 4.75 20.96
C SER A 223 -26.70 4.97 19.99
N VAL A 224 -26.80 6.01 19.17
CA VAL A 224 -25.78 6.47 18.25
C VAL A 224 -25.44 7.91 18.60
N ASP A 225 -24.16 8.18 18.85
CA ASP A 225 -23.62 9.51 19.12
C ASP A 225 -22.53 9.81 18.09
N ILE A 226 -22.70 10.87 17.33
CA ILE A 226 -21.75 11.31 16.29
C ILE A 226 -20.86 12.39 16.89
N LEU A 227 -19.58 12.10 17.01
CA LEU A 227 -18.58 12.99 17.56
C LEU A 227 -17.76 13.63 16.42
N ASP A 228 -17.45 14.92 16.58
CA ASP A 228 -16.50 15.63 15.71
C ASP A 228 -15.03 15.26 16.07
N GLN A 229 -14.07 15.84 15.35
CA GLN A 229 -12.62 15.59 15.59
C GLN A 229 -12.15 16.04 16.99
N GLN A 230 -12.88 16.92 17.64
CA GLN A 230 -12.60 17.39 19.01
C GLN A 230 -13.33 16.55 20.07
N GLY A 231 -14.03 15.49 19.66
CA GLY A 231 -14.77 14.60 20.55
C GLY A 231 -16.12 15.19 21.05
N ARG A 232 -16.62 16.29 20.45
CA ARG A 232 -17.89 16.92 20.81
C ARG A 232 -19.04 16.24 20.06
N SER A 233 -20.14 15.97 20.72
CA SER A 233 -21.34 15.44 20.09
C SER A 233 -21.95 16.49 19.13
N VAL A 234 -22.12 16.11 17.87
CA VAL A 234 -22.76 16.92 16.83
C VAL A 234 -24.10 16.37 16.40
N GLY A 235 -24.47 15.17 16.88
CA GLY A 235 -25.75 14.53 16.64
C GLY A 235 -25.90 13.29 17.50
N GLN A 236 -27.11 13.06 18.00
CA GLN A 236 -27.42 11.90 18.84
C GLN A 236 -28.81 11.37 18.52
N THR A 237 -28.98 10.05 18.61
CA THR A 237 -30.30 9.40 18.48
C THR A 237 -30.34 8.12 19.31
N THR A 238 -31.53 7.69 19.66
CA THR A 238 -31.77 6.43 20.40
C THR A 238 -33.00 5.72 19.83
N SER A 239 -32.95 4.41 19.76
CA SER A 239 -34.04 3.55 19.31
C SER A 239 -34.17 2.32 20.20
N LYS A 240 -35.36 1.75 20.30
CA LYS A 240 -35.64 0.47 20.97
C LYS A 240 -35.73 -0.66 19.96
N VAL A 241 -35.28 -1.84 20.37
CA VAL A 241 -35.36 -3.04 19.55
C VAL A 241 -35.57 -4.28 20.41
N ASN A 242 -36.42 -5.19 19.96
CA ASN A 242 -36.54 -6.53 20.56
C ASN A 242 -35.81 -7.53 19.67
N ILE A 243 -34.91 -8.32 20.24
CA ILE A 243 -34.10 -9.31 19.53
C ILE A 243 -34.46 -10.68 20.02
N GLY A 244 -35.06 -11.48 19.16
CA GLY A 244 -35.46 -12.87 19.50
C GLY A 244 -34.26 -13.73 19.93
N GLY A 245 -34.51 -14.76 20.72
CA GLY A 245 -33.48 -15.71 21.15
C GLY A 245 -32.83 -16.43 19.96
N HIS A 246 -31.50 -16.57 19.96
CA HIS A 246 -30.67 -17.11 18.87
C HIS A 246 -30.96 -16.45 17.52
N LYS A 247 -31.28 -15.17 17.50
CA LYS A 247 -31.59 -14.40 16.28
C LYS A 247 -30.74 -13.14 16.17
N SER A 248 -30.76 -12.58 14.97
CA SER A 248 -30.26 -11.24 14.69
C SER A 248 -31.39 -10.35 14.17
N GLN A 249 -31.29 -9.05 14.46
CA GLN A 249 -32.24 -8.03 14.02
C GLN A 249 -31.51 -6.94 13.24
N PRO A 250 -31.74 -6.83 11.91
CA PRO A 250 -31.26 -5.68 11.12
C PRO A 250 -32.09 -4.44 11.46
N MET A 251 -31.44 -3.28 11.47
CA MET A 251 -32.11 -2.01 11.70
C MET A 251 -31.34 -0.85 11.10
N SER A 252 -32.01 0.28 10.96
CA SER A 252 -31.44 1.55 10.54
C SER A 252 -31.83 2.65 11.52
N VAL A 253 -30.86 3.47 11.91
CA VAL A 253 -31.06 4.57 12.86
C VAL A 253 -30.55 5.85 12.23
N SER A 254 -31.40 6.87 12.09
CA SER A 254 -31.05 8.16 11.49
C SER A 254 -30.71 9.18 12.57
N CYS A 255 -29.65 9.96 12.34
CA CYS A 255 -29.17 10.99 13.24
C CYS A 255 -29.03 12.31 12.49
N GLN A 256 -29.68 13.38 12.96
CA GLN A 256 -29.50 14.75 12.45
C GLN A 256 -28.26 15.38 13.05
N LEU A 257 -27.50 16.09 12.23
CA LEU A 257 -26.25 16.75 12.61
C LEU A 257 -26.45 18.27 12.76
N SER A 258 -25.91 18.85 13.81
CA SER A 258 -25.91 20.30 14.05
C SER A 258 -25.00 21.04 13.04
N SER A 259 -23.91 20.40 12.62
CA SER A 259 -22.96 20.94 11.64
C SER A 259 -22.34 19.83 10.81
N VAL A 260 -21.90 20.17 9.59
CA VAL A 260 -21.25 19.23 8.66
C VAL A 260 -19.97 19.84 8.11
N ASN A 261 -18.85 19.14 8.30
CA ASN A 261 -17.59 19.36 7.60
C ASN A 261 -17.36 18.17 6.66
N THR A 262 -17.13 18.46 5.38
CA THR A 262 -16.93 17.38 4.41
C THR A 262 -15.49 16.93 4.36
N TRP A 263 -15.29 15.62 4.15
CA TRP A 263 -13.99 15.03 3.87
C TRP A 263 -13.56 15.33 2.43
N SER A 264 -12.30 15.73 2.24
CA SER A 264 -11.62 15.84 0.94
C SER A 264 -10.12 15.64 1.09
N PRO A 265 -9.35 15.44 0.00
CA PRO A 265 -7.88 15.34 0.04
C PRO A 265 -7.18 16.53 0.69
N GLU A 266 -7.74 17.73 0.57
CA GLU A 266 -7.20 18.96 1.17
C GLU A 266 -7.66 19.17 2.62
N SER A 267 -8.79 18.57 3.00
CA SER A 267 -9.38 18.66 4.33
C SER A 267 -9.98 17.32 4.74
N PRO A 268 -9.15 16.37 5.18
CA PRO A 268 -9.56 15.00 5.49
C PRO A 268 -10.29 14.91 6.84
N TYR A 269 -11.47 15.56 6.93
CA TYR A 269 -12.24 15.64 8.15
C TYR A 269 -12.97 14.34 8.44
N ARG A 270 -12.74 13.77 9.62
CA ARG A 270 -13.36 12.52 10.07
C ARG A 270 -14.25 12.75 11.28
N TYR A 271 -15.32 11.98 11.39
CA TYR A 271 -16.19 11.84 12.53
C TYR A 271 -16.00 10.48 13.19
N THR A 272 -16.47 10.35 14.42
CA THR A 272 -16.57 9.07 15.13
C THR A 272 -18.03 8.80 15.49
N ALA A 273 -18.58 7.71 14.94
CA ALA A 273 -19.84 7.16 15.41
C ALA A 273 -19.58 6.25 16.62
N VAL A 274 -20.16 6.59 17.76
CA VAL A 274 -20.17 5.74 18.97
C VAL A 274 -21.53 5.08 19.06
N ILE A 275 -21.56 3.78 18.76
CA ILE A 275 -22.77 2.97 18.70
C ILE A 275 -22.79 2.07 19.93
N ARG A 276 -23.89 2.14 20.71
CA ARG A 276 -24.08 1.34 21.92
C ARG A 276 -25.34 0.52 21.80
N LEU A 277 -25.20 -0.78 22.04
CA LEU A 277 -26.32 -1.70 22.22
C LEU A 277 -26.40 -2.09 23.69
N THR A 278 -27.44 -1.66 24.39
CA THR A 278 -27.67 -1.96 25.81
C THR A 278 -28.80 -2.94 25.93
N ASN A 279 -28.57 -4.06 26.62
CA ASN A 279 -29.63 -4.96 27.04
C ASN A 279 -30.38 -4.32 28.22
N ASP A 280 -31.64 -3.98 28.04
CA ASP A 280 -32.44 -3.22 29.03
C ASP A 280 -32.75 -4.05 30.31
N THR A 281 -32.56 -5.39 30.25
CA THR A 281 -32.86 -6.28 31.38
C THR A 281 -31.72 -6.29 32.43
N ASP A 282 -30.47 -6.38 31.95
CA ASP A 282 -29.29 -6.56 32.81
C ASP A 282 -28.29 -5.37 32.73
N GLY A 283 -28.52 -4.45 31.81
CA GLY A 283 -27.70 -3.24 31.62
C GLY A 283 -26.38 -3.50 30.89
N HIS A 284 -26.07 -4.72 30.47
CA HIS A 284 -24.88 -5.00 29.68
C HIS A 284 -24.91 -4.22 28.37
N THR A 285 -23.79 -3.59 28.05
CA THR A 285 -23.66 -2.71 26.88
C THR A 285 -22.47 -3.13 26.01
N ASP A 286 -22.74 -3.36 24.72
CA ASP A 286 -21.71 -3.50 23.70
C ASP A 286 -21.50 -2.14 23.01
N ILE A 287 -20.23 -1.76 22.82
CA ILE A 287 -19.86 -0.45 22.29
C ILE A 287 -18.92 -0.62 21.09
N ILE A 288 -19.30 -0.04 19.96
CA ILE A 288 -18.47 0.08 18.77
C ILE A 288 -18.20 1.55 18.47
N ARG A 289 -16.95 1.85 18.12
CA ARG A 289 -16.53 3.15 17.60
C ARG A 289 -16.07 2.99 16.17
N LYS A 290 -16.70 3.70 15.22
CA LYS A 290 -16.31 3.70 13.81
C LYS A 290 -15.97 5.12 13.38
N HIS A 291 -14.79 5.26 12.75
CA HIS A 291 -14.46 6.47 12.03
C HIS A 291 -15.16 6.49 10.68
N PHE A 292 -15.56 7.65 10.22
CA PHE A 292 -16.14 7.86 8.91
C PHE A 292 -15.96 9.32 8.47
N GLY A 293 -16.15 9.57 7.17
CA GLY A 293 -16.16 10.93 6.63
C GLY A 293 -17.47 11.22 5.93
N ILE A 294 -17.85 12.49 5.90
CA ILE A 294 -19.05 12.97 5.20
C ILE A 294 -18.60 13.53 3.86
N ARG A 295 -19.06 12.98 2.76
CA ARG A 295 -18.75 13.44 1.41
C ARG A 295 -19.84 13.05 0.41
N SER A 296 -19.81 13.70 -0.75
CA SER A 296 -20.59 13.26 -1.91
C SER A 296 -19.67 12.95 -3.08
N LEU A 297 -19.94 11.85 -3.76
CA LEU A 297 -19.30 11.44 -5.00
C LEU A 297 -20.31 11.57 -6.14
N HIS A 298 -19.86 12.11 -7.27
CA HIS A 298 -20.64 12.12 -8.48
C HIS A 298 -19.73 11.85 -9.66
N PHE A 299 -20.14 10.93 -10.52
CA PHE A 299 -19.40 10.52 -11.70
C PHE A 299 -20.30 10.68 -12.93
N SER A 300 -19.81 11.36 -13.96
CA SER A 300 -20.47 11.46 -15.26
C SER A 300 -19.47 11.74 -16.38
N ALA A 301 -19.77 11.29 -17.60
CA ALA A 301 -18.90 11.57 -18.74
C ALA A 301 -18.79 13.07 -19.05
N SER A 302 -19.87 13.83 -18.80
CA SER A 302 -19.92 15.27 -19.11
C SER A 302 -19.22 16.16 -18.09
N GLN A 303 -19.18 15.78 -16.81
CA GLN A 303 -18.62 16.59 -15.73
C GLN A 303 -17.39 15.94 -15.06
N GLY A 304 -17.08 14.69 -15.42
CA GLY A 304 -16.02 13.93 -14.79
C GLY A 304 -16.37 13.47 -13.37
N PHE A 305 -15.37 13.39 -12.53
CA PHE A 305 -15.53 13.08 -11.11
C PHE A 305 -15.64 14.35 -10.28
N LEU A 306 -16.75 14.48 -9.55
CA LEU A 306 -16.97 15.57 -8.60
C LEU A 306 -16.94 15.03 -7.18
N LEU A 307 -16.03 15.55 -6.36
CA LEU A 307 -16.00 15.33 -4.92
C LEU A 307 -16.59 16.56 -4.21
N ASN A 308 -17.66 16.38 -3.46
CA ASN A 308 -18.41 17.47 -2.82
C ASN A 308 -18.84 18.55 -3.82
N GLY A 309 -19.17 18.16 -5.05
CA GLY A 309 -19.58 19.06 -6.13
C GLY A 309 -18.42 19.81 -6.81
N LYS A 310 -17.16 19.53 -6.48
CA LYS A 310 -15.96 20.14 -7.08
C LYS A 310 -15.30 19.16 -8.04
N PRO A 311 -14.94 19.57 -9.27
CA PRO A 311 -14.15 18.74 -10.18
C PRO A 311 -12.83 18.31 -9.54
N THR A 312 -12.55 17.02 -9.60
CA THR A 312 -11.38 16.42 -8.97
C THR A 312 -10.72 15.45 -9.93
N LEU A 313 -9.45 15.69 -10.25
CA LEU A 313 -8.64 14.81 -11.09
C LEU A 313 -7.82 13.86 -10.22
N LEU A 314 -7.79 12.58 -10.58
CA LEU A 314 -7.06 11.56 -9.84
C LEU A 314 -5.61 11.50 -10.32
N ARG A 315 -4.68 12.03 -9.51
CA ARG A 315 -3.24 11.85 -9.66
C ARG A 315 -2.86 10.57 -8.91
N GLY A 316 -2.97 9.46 -9.60
CA GLY A 316 -2.93 8.15 -9.01
C GLY A 316 -1.61 7.40 -9.19
N GLY A 317 -1.40 6.44 -8.33
CA GLY A 317 -0.36 5.43 -8.47
C GLY A 317 -0.78 4.08 -7.93
N CYS A 318 -0.34 3.03 -8.62
CA CYS A 318 -0.54 1.66 -8.19
C CYS A 318 0.44 1.31 -7.08
N LEU A 319 0.00 0.52 -6.09
CA LEU A 319 0.81 0.07 -4.96
C LEU A 319 0.60 -1.41 -4.70
N HIS A 320 1.70 -2.15 -4.58
CA HIS A 320 1.69 -3.45 -3.91
C HIS A 320 1.70 -3.29 -2.38
N HIS A 321 1.32 -4.36 -1.68
CA HIS A 321 1.14 -4.35 -0.23
C HIS A 321 2.46 -4.47 0.55
N ASP A 322 3.58 -4.83 -0.09
CA ASP A 322 4.87 -4.95 0.60
C ASP A 322 5.38 -3.61 1.15
N ASN A 323 6.22 -3.69 2.16
CA ASN A 323 6.85 -2.58 2.86
C ASN A 323 8.39 -2.58 2.68
N GLY A 324 8.84 -2.89 1.46
CA GLY A 324 10.24 -2.88 1.07
C GLY A 324 11.10 -3.84 1.93
N LEU A 325 12.06 -3.31 2.68
CA LEU A 325 12.99 -4.11 3.50
C LEU A 325 12.31 -4.95 4.60
N LEU A 326 11.04 -4.70 4.89
CA LEU A 326 10.22 -5.45 5.85
C LEU A 326 9.39 -6.57 5.19
N GLY A 327 9.53 -6.75 3.88
CA GLY A 327 8.68 -7.67 3.13
C GLY A 327 7.21 -7.27 3.22
N ALA A 328 6.33 -8.25 3.35
CA ALA A 328 4.89 -8.02 3.51
C ALA A 328 4.48 -7.63 4.94
N ALA A 329 5.39 -7.67 5.92
CA ALA A 329 5.05 -7.37 7.32
C ALA A 329 4.44 -5.96 7.44
N ALA A 330 3.13 -5.90 7.70
CA ALA A 330 2.32 -4.69 7.67
C ALA A 330 2.31 -4.03 9.06
N PHE A 331 3.44 -3.42 9.42
CA PHE A 331 3.51 -2.54 10.58
C PHE A 331 2.78 -1.24 10.28
N ASP A 332 2.01 -0.73 11.23
CA ASP A 332 1.24 0.51 11.09
C ASP A 332 2.10 1.68 10.56
N GLN A 333 3.30 1.88 11.15
CA GLN A 333 4.19 2.97 10.73
C GLN A 333 4.84 2.74 9.34
N ALA A 334 4.98 1.48 8.91
CA ALA A 334 5.50 1.19 7.57
C ALA A 334 4.50 1.60 6.48
N GLU A 335 3.22 1.27 6.68
CA GLU A 335 2.14 1.67 5.79
C GLU A 335 1.92 3.19 5.82
N GLU A 336 1.94 3.79 7.01
CA GLU A 336 1.86 5.25 7.17
C GLU A 336 3.00 5.96 6.43
N ARG A 337 4.26 5.49 6.59
CA ARG A 337 5.41 6.05 5.89
C ARG A 337 5.25 5.99 4.38
N LYS A 338 4.85 4.83 3.84
CA LYS A 338 4.62 4.63 2.41
C LYS A 338 3.61 5.62 1.86
N LEU A 339 2.46 5.77 2.51
CA LEU A 339 1.40 6.68 2.10
C LEU A 339 1.79 8.16 2.24
N LYS A 340 2.55 8.54 3.27
CA LYS A 340 3.12 9.89 3.41
C LYS A 340 4.07 10.23 2.26
N LEU A 341 4.97 9.31 1.91
CA LEU A 341 5.87 9.49 0.76
C LEU A 341 5.11 9.74 -0.53
N LEU A 342 4.00 9.04 -0.77
CA LEU A 342 3.16 9.29 -1.94
C LEU A 342 2.50 10.67 -1.88
N LYS A 343 1.88 11.01 -0.76
CA LYS A 343 1.26 12.33 -0.57
C LYS A 343 2.25 13.46 -0.81
N ASP A 344 3.46 13.36 -0.26
CA ASP A 344 4.54 14.33 -0.43
C ASP A 344 5.01 14.42 -1.89
N ASN A 345 4.93 13.33 -2.64
CA ASN A 345 5.19 13.30 -4.08
C ASN A 345 4.00 13.73 -4.96
N GLY A 346 2.89 14.22 -4.35
CA GLY A 346 1.78 14.84 -5.06
C GLY A 346 0.71 13.88 -5.56
N PHE A 347 0.79 12.62 -5.23
CA PHE A 347 -0.32 11.70 -5.40
C PHE A 347 -1.51 12.12 -4.52
N ASN A 348 -2.72 12.06 -5.05
CA ASN A 348 -3.94 12.25 -4.30
C ASN A 348 -4.83 11.00 -4.31
N ALA A 349 -4.41 9.96 -5.03
CA ALA A 349 -5.11 8.70 -5.14
C ALA A 349 -4.13 7.51 -5.21
N VAL A 350 -4.57 6.35 -4.70
CA VAL A 350 -3.84 5.08 -4.77
C VAL A 350 -4.79 3.99 -5.26
N ARG A 351 -4.26 3.03 -6.02
CA ARG A 351 -4.93 1.78 -6.36
C ARG A 351 -4.21 0.63 -5.67
N CYS A 352 -4.96 -0.14 -4.90
CA CYS A 352 -4.43 -1.32 -4.20
C CYS A 352 -4.26 -2.47 -5.19
N SER A 353 -3.06 -2.67 -5.69
CA SER A 353 -2.78 -3.62 -6.78
C SER A 353 -2.19 -4.93 -6.22
N HIS A 354 -2.72 -6.07 -6.51
CA HIS A 354 -4.09 -6.36 -6.98
C HIS A 354 -4.76 -7.18 -5.90
N ASN A 355 -4.93 -6.60 -4.72
CA ASN A 355 -5.41 -7.27 -3.52
C ASN A 355 -5.93 -6.28 -2.47
N ILE A 356 -6.70 -6.80 -1.54
CA ILE A 356 -7.33 -6.05 -0.45
C ILE A 356 -6.27 -5.50 0.51
N PRO A 357 -6.25 -4.19 0.83
CA PRO A 357 -5.30 -3.59 1.76
C PRO A 357 -5.60 -3.95 3.23
N SER A 358 -4.72 -3.57 4.16
CA SER A 358 -4.99 -3.63 5.59
C SER A 358 -6.02 -2.57 6.01
N GLU A 359 -6.67 -2.76 7.17
CA GLU A 359 -7.55 -1.72 7.75
C GLU A 359 -6.74 -0.46 8.05
N HIS A 360 -5.55 -0.59 8.60
CA HIS A 360 -4.70 0.56 8.94
C HIS A 360 -4.29 1.38 7.71
N PHE A 361 -3.98 0.73 6.58
CA PHE A 361 -3.72 1.42 5.31
C PHE A 361 -4.87 2.36 4.93
N LEU A 362 -6.12 1.88 5.06
CA LEU A 362 -7.31 2.69 4.76
C LEU A 362 -7.52 3.81 5.79
N ASP A 363 -7.30 3.55 7.07
CA ASP A 363 -7.34 4.58 8.13
C ASP A 363 -6.34 5.71 7.88
N VAL A 364 -5.14 5.37 7.40
CA VAL A 364 -4.12 6.36 7.01
C VAL A 364 -4.54 7.12 5.76
N CYS A 365 -5.09 6.46 4.74
CA CYS A 365 -5.65 7.12 3.56
C CYS A 365 -6.75 8.11 3.94
N ASP A 366 -7.65 7.71 4.86
CA ASP A 366 -8.68 8.59 5.41
C ASP A 366 -8.10 9.83 6.09
N SER A 367 -7.02 9.67 6.85
CA SER A 367 -6.41 10.75 7.63
C SER A 367 -5.52 11.68 6.80
N LEU A 368 -4.84 11.14 5.80
CA LEU A 368 -3.98 11.91 4.89
C LEU A 368 -4.75 12.54 3.73
N GLY A 369 -5.99 12.12 3.48
CA GLY A 369 -6.75 12.55 2.32
C GLY A 369 -6.23 11.96 1.01
N LEU A 370 -5.92 10.66 1.00
CA LEU A 370 -5.63 9.90 -0.21
C LEU A 370 -6.88 9.14 -0.63
N MET A 371 -7.33 9.33 -1.86
CA MET A 371 -8.44 8.57 -2.42
C MET A 371 -7.99 7.17 -2.78
N VAL A 372 -8.87 6.18 -2.65
CA VAL A 372 -8.52 4.75 -2.82
C VAL A 372 -9.43 4.09 -3.86
N ILE A 373 -8.83 3.33 -4.76
CA ILE A 373 -9.48 2.27 -5.51
C ILE A 373 -9.15 0.97 -4.79
N ASP A 374 -10.13 0.41 -4.12
CA ASP A 374 -9.99 -0.85 -3.37
C ASP A 374 -10.27 -2.02 -4.30
N GLU A 375 -9.26 -2.90 -4.48
CA GLU A 375 -9.27 -3.94 -5.51
C GLU A 375 -9.18 -5.33 -4.90
N ALA A 376 -10.02 -6.26 -5.41
CA ALA A 376 -10.12 -7.60 -4.85
C ALA A 376 -9.21 -8.63 -5.52
N PHE A 377 -9.25 -8.77 -6.85
CA PHE A 377 -8.73 -9.97 -7.54
C PHE A 377 -7.85 -9.65 -8.74
N ASP A 378 -6.81 -10.48 -8.95
CA ASP A 378 -5.97 -10.46 -10.15
C ASP A 378 -6.35 -11.56 -11.17
N GLN A 379 -7.10 -12.54 -10.77
CA GLN A 379 -7.60 -13.64 -11.59
C GLN A 379 -9.00 -14.06 -11.16
N TRP A 380 -9.77 -14.61 -12.12
CA TRP A 380 -11.07 -15.22 -11.83
C TRP A 380 -11.03 -16.73 -12.09
N LEU A 381 -11.86 -17.24 -13.03
CA LEU A 381 -11.97 -18.66 -13.34
C LEU A 381 -10.76 -19.21 -14.10
N ARG A 382 -9.98 -18.36 -14.76
CA ARG A 382 -8.77 -18.75 -15.49
C ARG A 382 -7.52 -18.33 -14.72
N LYS A 383 -6.52 -19.20 -14.75
CA LYS A 383 -5.24 -18.96 -14.09
C LYS A 383 -4.40 -17.90 -14.79
N LYS A 384 -3.62 -17.17 -14.03
CA LYS A 384 -2.39 -16.51 -14.45
C LYS A 384 -1.16 -17.34 -14.07
N ASN A 385 -1.23 -18.03 -12.92
CA ASN A 385 -0.25 -19.00 -12.46
C ASN A 385 -0.92 -20.33 -12.08
N PRO A 386 -0.20 -21.46 -12.11
CA PRO A 386 -0.77 -22.79 -11.89
C PRO A 386 -1.48 -22.97 -10.57
N ASP A 387 -0.95 -22.37 -9.49
CA ASP A 387 -1.39 -22.59 -8.11
C ASP A 387 -2.05 -21.35 -7.52
N ASP A 388 -2.45 -20.37 -8.35
CA ASP A 388 -3.05 -19.12 -7.90
C ASP A 388 -4.52 -19.29 -7.47
N TYR A 389 -5.14 -18.19 -7.04
CA TYR A 389 -6.48 -18.19 -6.46
C TYR A 389 -7.59 -18.66 -7.42
N HIS A 390 -7.34 -18.78 -8.72
CA HIS A 390 -8.33 -19.32 -9.68
C HIS A 390 -8.85 -20.70 -9.27
N ASN A 391 -8.03 -21.50 -8.58
CA ASN A 391 -8.41 -22.83 -8.09
C ASN A 391 -9.56 -22.82 -7.06
N TYR A 392 -9.77 -21.68 -6.43
CA TYR A 392 -10.72 -21.49 -5.32
C TYR A 392 -11.78 -20.42 -5.63
N PHE A 393 -11.59 -19.69 -6.72
CA PHE A 393 -12.36 -18.51 -7.07
C PHE A 393 -13.87 -18.81 -7.17
N ALA A 394 -14.25 -19.88 -7.82
CA ALA A 394 -15.66 -20.23 -8.04
C ALA A 394 -16.44 -20.46 -6.73
N GLU A 395 -15.74 -20.93 -5.69
CA GLU A 395 -16.35 -21.24 -4.40
C GLU A 395 -16.34 -20.04 -3.44
N HIS A 396 -15.27 -19.24 -3.47
CA HIS A 396 -15.02 -18.25 -2.41
C HIS A 396 -15.20 -16.79 -2.84
N SER A 397 -15.13 -16.45 -4.14
CA SER A 397 -15.03 -15.07 -4.62
C SER A 397 -16.15 -14.14 -4.15
N ILE A 398 -17.39 -14.62 -4.09
CA ILE A 398 -18.54 -13.83 -3.63
C ILE A 398 -18.42 -13.50 -2.14
N SER A 399 -18.06 -14.47 -1.31
CA SER A 399 -17.85 -14.24 0.13
C SER A 399 -16.68 -13.31 0.38
N ASP A 400 -15.61 -13.45 -0.39
CA ASP A 400 -14.37 -12.68 -0.22
C ASP A 400 -14.57 -11.21 -0.61
N ILE A 401 -15.21 -10.93 -1.75
CA ILE A 401 -15.54 -9.55 -2.13
C ILE A 401 -16.55 -8.91 -1.18
N GLN A 402 -17.52 -9.68 -0.67
CA GLN A 402 -18.46 -9.18 0.33
C GLN A 402 -17.77 -8.88 1.66
N THR A 403 -16.76 -9.66 2.05
CA THR A 403 -15.94 -9.41 3.23
C THR A 403 -15.17 -8.10 3.08
N MET A 404 -14.51 -7.86 1.93
CA MET A 404 -13.87 -6.59 1.60
C MET A 404 -14.83 -5.41 1.78
N VAL A 405 -15.96 -5.44 1.08
CA VAL A 405 -16.91 -4.33 1.12
C VAL A 405 -17.48 -4.10 2.51
N ARG A 406 -17.85 -5.14 3.26
CA ARG A 406 -18.37 -5.02 4.64
C ARG A 406 -17.36 -4.38 5.58
N ARG A 407 -16.10 -4.82 5.50
CA ARG A 407 -15.02 -4.30 6.32
C ARG A 407 -14.76 -2.83 6.02
N ASP A 408 -14.71 -2.46 4.71
CA ASP A 408 -14.07 -1.24 4.25
C ASP A 408 -15.05 -0.11 3.87
N ARG A 409 -16.35 -0.38 3.70
CA ARG A 409 -17.34 0.59 3.19
C ARG A 409 -17.52 1.87 4.03
N ASN A 410 -17.02 1.93 5.26
CA ASN A 410 -17.08 3.12 6.10
C ASN A 410 -15.91 4.10 5.85
N HIS A 411 -14.88 3.70 5.10
CA HIS A 411 -13.74 4.56 4.79
C HIS A 411 -14.12 5.62 3.74
N PRO A 412 -14.02 6.93 4.07
CA PRO A 412 -14.32 8.00 3.11
C PRO A 412 -13.31 8.08 1.98
N SER A 413 -12.10 7.58 2.16
CA SER A 413 -11.04 7.53 1.13
C SER A 413 -11.42 6.65 -0.05
N ILE A 414 -12.15 5.56 0.15
CA ILE A 414 -12.54 4.65 -0.93
C ILE A 414 -13.55 5.34 -1.85
N ILE A 415 -13.19 5.50 -3.12
CA ILE A 415 -14.02 6.16 -4.14
C ILE A 415 -14.56 5.20 -5.19
N MET A 416 -13.94 4.03 -5.37
CA MET A 416 -14.37 2.97 -6.30
C MET A 416 -14.05 1.60 -5.74
N TRP A 417 -14.87 0.60 -6.09
CA TRP A 417 -14.61 -0.81 -5.86
C TRP A 417 -14.15 -1.45 -7.16
N SER A 418 -12.98 -2.09 -7.16
CA SER A 418 -12.48 -2.82 -8.33
C SER A 418 -12.64 -4.32 -8.15
N ILE A 419 -13.30 -4.95 -9.13
CA ILE A 419 -13.62 -6.39 -9.10
C ILE A 419 -12.59 -7.26 -9.81
N GLY A 420 -11.58 -6.66 -10.44
CA GLY A 420 -10.53 -7.44 -11.08
C GLY A 420 -9.52 -6.65 -11.88
N ASN A 421 -8.35 -7.27 -12.08
CA ASN A 421 -7.26 -6.74 -12.87
C ASN A 421 -6.92 -7.67 -14.04
N GLU A 422 -6.99 -7.16 -15.29
CA GLU A 422 -6.52 -7.84 -16.51
C GLU A 422 -6.97 -9.32 -16.59
N ILE A 423 -8.24 -9.55 -16.36
CA ILE A 423 -8.79 -10.90 -16.17
C ILE A 423 -8.78 -11.70 -17.48
N PRO A 424 -8.12 -12.86 -17.53
CA PRO A 424 -8.21 -13.77 -18.66
C PRO A 424 -9.63 -14.31 -18.85
N GLY A 425 -10.13 -14.32 -20.10
CA GLY A 425 -11.47 -14.82 -20.42
C GLY A 425 -12.63 -13.91 -19.97
N ARG A 426 -12.36 -12.63 -19.62
CA ARG A 426 -13.36 -11.66 -19.12
C ARG A 426 -14.53 -11.39 -20.07
N ILE A 427 -14.34 -11.52 -21.38
CA ILE A 427 -15.37 -11.34 -22.41
C ILE A 427 -16.11 -12.62 -22.81
N GLU A 428 -15.71 -13.77 -22.27
CA GLU A 428 -16.42 -15.02 -22.46
C GLU A 428 -17.72 -15.04 -21.66
N PRO A 429 -18.72 -15.86 -22.04
CA PRO A 429 -19.99 -15.92 -21.30
C PRO A 429 -19.82 -16.16 -19.79
N ALA A 430 -18.87 -17.02 -19.40
CA ALA A 430 -18.58 -17.26 -17.99
C ALA A 430 -17.93 -16.05 -17.31
N GLY A 431 -17.00 -15.37 -17.99
CA GLY A 431 -16.36 -14.17 -17.46
C GLY A 431 -17.33 -13.00 -17.31
N LEU A 432 -18.20 -12.79 -18.30
CA LEU A 432 -19.27 -11.76 -18.23
C LEU A 432 -20.22 -12.03 -17.07
N LYS A 433 -20.58 -13.30 -16.85
CA LYS A 433 -21.42 -13.70 -15.71
C LYS A 433 -20.73 -13.43 -14.36
N VAL A 434 -19.43 -13.73 -14.25
CA VAL A 434 -18.65 -13.45 -13.04
C VAL A 434 -18.60 -11.93 -12.78
N ALA A 435 -18.36 -11.12 -13.81
CA ALA A 435 -18.35 -9.66 -13.65
C ALA A 435 -19.69 -9.13 -13.11
N GLU A 436 -20.80 -9.63 -13.64
CA GLU A 436 -22.14 -9.29 -13.17
C GLU A 436 -22.36 -9.74 -11.70
N ASP A 437 -21.96 -10.97 -11.37
CA ASP A 437 -22.14 -11.53 -10.01
C ASP A 437 -21.32 -10.78 -8.97
N LEU A 438 -20.05 -10.46 -9.26
CA LEU A 438 -19.20 -9.67 -8.38
C LEU A 438 -19.75 -8.25 -8.20
N ARG A 439 -20.17 -7.60 -9.31
CA ARG A 439 -20.83 -6.30 -9.23
C ARG A 439 -22.07 -6.34 -8.34
N ASN A 440 -22.93 -7.31 -8.53
CA ASN A 440 -24.15 -7.47 -7.72
C ASN A 440 -23.81 -7.74 -6.25
N ALA A 441 -22.76 -8.52 -5.96
CA ALA A 441 -22.31 -8.78 -4.60
C ALA A 441 -21.83 -7.49 -3.90
N VAL A 442 -21.15 -6.60 -4.61
CA VAL A 442 -20.76 -5.26 -4.12
C VAL A 442 -22.01 -4.41 -3.86
N LEU A 443 -22.90 -4.29 -4.84
CA LEU A 443 -24.08 -3.41 -4.78
C LEU A 443 -25.11 -3.83 -3.73
N GLN A 444 -25.14 -5.11 -3.34
CA GLN A 444 -25.92 -5.58 -2.19
C GLN A 444 -25.50 -4.95 -0.87
N LEU A 445 -24.25 -4.49 -0.78
CA LEU A 445 -23.64 -3.97 0.45
C LEU A 445 -23.35 -2.49 0.42
N ASP A 446 -23.02 -1.94 -0.76
CA ASP A 446 -22.72 -0.53 -0.97
C ASP A 446 -23.13 -0.06 -2.37
N THR A 447 -24.12 0.81 -2.43
CA THR A 447 -24.60 1.47 -3.65
C THR A 447 -24.08 2.90 -3.78
N THR A 448 -23.21 3.35 -2.89
CA THR A 448 -22.73 4.76 -2.84
C THR A 448 -21.47 4.99 -3.66
N ARG A 449 -20.83 3.94 -4.13
CA ARG A 449 -19.60 3.96 -4.91
C ARG A 449 -19.75 3.18 -6.22
N PRO A 450 -19.13 3.62 -7.32
CA PRO A 450 -19.12 2.88 -8.57
C PRO A 450 -18.23 1.63 -8.49
N VAL A 451 -18.54 0.67 -9.35
CA VAL A 451 -17.76 -0.55 -9.57
C VAL A 451 -16.94 -0.38 -10.84
N THR A 452 -15.68 -0.82 -10.78
CA THR A 452 -14.71 -0.81 -11.88
C THR A 452 -13.95 -2.12 -11.97
N ALA A 453 -13.18 -2.30 -13.04
CA ALA A 453 -12.13 -3.29 -13.22
C ALA A 453 -11.08 -2.74 -14.17
N ALA A 454 -9.85 -3.18 -14.06
CA ALA A 454 -8.76 -2.77 -14.93
C ALA A 454 -8.70 -3.66 -16.18
N ILE A 455 -8.87 -3.06 -17.35
CA ILE A 455 -8.96 -3.74 -18.65
C ILE A 455 -7.73 -3.41 -19.48
N CYS A 456 -7.02 -4.44 -19.96
CA CYS A 456 -5.92 -4.34 -20.92
C CYS A 456 -6.36 -4.75 -22.33
N SER A 457 -5.53 -4.47 -23.34
CA SER A 457 -5.83 -4.79 -24.74
C SER A 457 -5.61 -6.25 -25.14
N TRP A 458 -5.00 -7.04 -24.26
CA TRP A 458 -4.76 -8.47 -24.53
C TRP A 458 -5.70 -9.36 -23.71
N ASP A 459 -5.94 -10.55 -24.26
CA ASP A 459 -6.51 -11.69 -23.58
C ASP A 459 -5.60 -12.88 -23.81
N GLU A 460 -5.83 -14.01 -23.15
CA GLU A 460 -5.02 -15.21 -23.28
C GLU A 460 -4.86 -15.64 -24.75
N GLY A 461 -3.62 -15.73 -25.20
CA GLY A 461 -3.29 -16.06 -26.60
C GLY A 461 -3.23 -14.88 -27.58
N ASP A 462 -3.54 -13.67 -27.18
CA ASP A 462 -3.43 -12.48 -28.02
C ASP A 462 -2.03 -11.91 -27.98
N GLN A 463 -1.42 -11.77 -29.15
CA GLN A 463 -0.16 -11.05 -29.25
C GLN A 463 -0.42 -9.53 -29.23
N TRP A 464 0.45 -8.80 -28.58
CA TRP A 464 0.42 -7.35 -28.46
C TRP A 464 0.22 -6.59 -29.78
N ASN A 465 0.59 -7.19 -30.90
CA ASN A 465 0.50 -6.60 -32.24
C ASN A 465 -0.85 -6.83 -32.96
N ALA A 466 -1.78 -7.58 -32.41
CA ALA A 466 -3.10 -7.83 -32.97
C ALA A 466 -4.20 -6.88 -32.44
N ARG A 467 -3.80 -5.74 -31.91
CA ARG A 467 -4.57 -4.80 -31.08
C ARG A 467 -5.85 -4.25 -31.71
N SER A 468 -5.80 -3.82 -32.95
CA SER A 468 -6.86 -2.95 -33.47
C SER A 468 -8.15 -3.70 -33.86
N GLN A 469 -8.05 -4.94 -34.34
CA GLN A 469 -9.24 -5.68 -34.81
C GLN A 469 -10.04 -6.36 -33.67
N LYS A 470 -9.41 -6.59 -32.50
CA LYS A 470 -10.05 -7.25 -31.35
C LYS A 470 -10.49 -6.28 -30.25
N TRP A 471 -9.95 -5.06 -30.24
CA TRP A 471 -10.31 -4.08 -29.24
C TRP A 471 -11.80 -3.73 -29.27
N ASP A 472 -12.39 -3.51 -30.43
CA ASP A 472 -13.79 -3.15 -30.55
C ASP A 472 -14.75 -4.19 -29.95
N ILE A 473 -14.37 -5.48 -29.98
CA ILE A 473 -15.13 -6.56 -29.32
C ILE A 473 -14.92 -6.51 -27.82
N GLN A 474 -13.69 -6.33 -27.36
CA GLN A 474 -13.38 -6.21 -25.94
C GLN A 474 -13.99 -4.93 -25.37
N ASP A 475 -13.89 -3.82 -26.08
CA ASP A 475 -14.47 -2.55 -25.73
C ASP A 475 -15.98 -2.64 -25.48
N SER A 476 -16.71 -3.35 -26.34
CA SER A 476 -18.15 -3.49 -26.19
C SER A 476 -18.59 -4.42 -25.06
N LEU A 477 -17.79 -5.44 -24.71
CA LEU A 477 -18.19 -6.49 -23.78
C LEU A 477 -17.57 -6.33 -22.38
N ALA A 478 -16.27 -6.02 -22.28
CA ALA A 478 -15.55 -6.00 -21.01
C ALA A 478 -16.02 -4.93 -20.02
N PHE A 479 -16.68 -3.88 -20.52
CA PHE A 479 -17.17 -2.76 -19.71
C PHE A 479 -18.66 -2.85 -19.34
N LEU A 480 -19.40 -3.87 -19.79
CA LEU A 480 -20.85 -3.98 -19.58
C LEU A 480 -21.28 -3.94 -18.10
N SER A 481 -20.49 -4.52 -17.22
CA SER A 481 -20.77 -4.58 -15.78
C SER A 481 -20.03 -3.51 -14.98
N LEU A 482 -19.46 -2.48 -15.63
CA LEU A 482 -18.66 -1.47 -14.96
C LEU A 482 -19.36 -0.11 -14.99
N ASP A 483 -19.35 0.61 -13.87
CA ASP A 483 -19.86 1.99 -13.79
C ASP A 483 -18.78 2.99 -14.25
N VAL A 484 -17.50 2.66 -14.06
CA VAL A 484 -16.33 3.39 -14.55
C VAL A 484 -15.45 2.40 -15.30
N GLY A 485 -15.14 2.69 -16.56
CA GLY A 485 -14.21 1.89 -17.35
C GLY A 485 -12.77 2.13 -16.89
N GLY A 486 -12.10 1.07 -16.44
CA GLY A 486 -10.69 1.10 -16.08
C GLY A 486 -9.81 0.65 -17.24
N TYR A 487 -8.81 1.44 -17.62
CA TYR A 487 -7.95 1.22 -18.77
C TYR A 487 -6.50 1.03 -18.34
N ASN A 488 -5.88 -0.10 -18.73
CA ASN A 488 -4.47 -0.35 -18.52
C ASN A 488 -3.68 -0.10 -19.83
N TYR A 489 -2.80 0.91 -19.81
CA TYR A 489 -1.90 1.28 -20.93
C TYR A 489 -2.62 1.63 -22.24
N LEU A 490 -3.79 2.25 -22.20
CA LEU A 490 -4.71 2.44 -23.33
C LEU A 490 -5.18 3.89 -23.50
N TYR A 491 -4.37 4.88 -23.15
CA TYR A 491 -4.75 6.30 -23.30
C TYR A 491 -5.10 6.66 -24.77
N ASP A 492 -4.52 5.94 -25.73
CA ASP A 492 -4.76 6.10 -27.17
C ASP A 492 -6.18 5.67 -27.60
N LYS A 493 -6.96 5.03 -26.71
CA LYS A 493 -8.34 4.57 -26.97
C LYS A 493 -9.40 5.55 -26.47
N TYR A 494 -9.09 6.44 -25.56
CA TYR A 494 -10.10 7.26 -24.89
C TYR A 494 -11.01 8.04 -25.84
N GLU A 495 -10.46 8.74 -26.85
CA GLU A 495 -11.26 9.52 -27.81
C GLU A 495 -12.10 8.63 -28.73
N HIS A 496 -11.54 7.51 -29.19
CA HIS A 496 -12.25 6.52 -30.02
C HIS A 496 -13.41 5.89 -29.24
N ASP A 497 -13.16 5.42 -28.03
CA ASP A 497 -14.16 4.74 -27.22
C ASP A 497 -15.23 5.70 -26.72
N HIS A 498 -14.89 6.97 -26.45
CA HIS A 498 -15.88 8.00 -26.14
C HIS A 498 -16.80 8.31 -27.34
N ALA A 499 -16.27 8.30 -28.56
CA ALA A 499 -17.10 8.50 -29.73
C ALA A 499 -18.12 7.36 -29.93
N THR A 500 -17.76 6.13 -29.53
CA THR A 500 -18.62 4.93 -29.63
C THR A 500 -19.55 4.80 -28.42
N HIS A 501 -19.05 5.15 -27.22
CA HIS A 501 -19.75 5.04 -25.94
C HIS A 501 -19.70 6.39 -25.18
N PRO A 502 -20.47 7.40 -25.59
CA PRO A 502 -20.36 8.79 -25.10
C PRO A 502 -20.67 8.97 -23.60
N ASP A 503 -21.38 8.03 -23.01
CA ASP A 503 -21.72 8.06 -21.57
C ASP A 503 -20.68 7.35 -20.68
N ARG A 504 -19.66 6.71 -21.28
CA ARG A 504 -18.64 5.98 -20.53
C ARG A 504 -17.72 6.94 -19.80
N ILE A 505 -17.57 6.75 -18.49
CA ILE A 505 -16.55 7.38 -17.66
C ILE A 505 -15.32 6.51 -17.70
N MET A 506 -14.15 7.10 -17.90
CA MET A 506 -12.89 6.38 -18.10
C MET A 506 -11.86 6.79 -17.06
N CYS A 507 -11.06 5.84 -16.64
CA CYS A 507 -9.92 6.05 -15.74
C CYS A 507 -8.73 5.23 -16.22
N GLY A 508 -7.56 5.85 -16.36
CA GLY A 508 -6.31 5.13 -16.56
C GLY A 508 -5.93 4.41 -15.28
N MET A 509 -6.09 3.08 -15.26
CA MET A 509 -5.81 2.26 -14.08
C MET A 509 -4.36 1.84 -13.99
N GLU A 510 -3.66 1.78 -15.13
CA GLU A 510 -2.22 1.59 -15.23
C GLU A 510 -1.66 2.35 -16.44
N SER A 511 -0.56 3.08 -16.23
CA SER A 511 0.15 3.79 -17.28
C SER A 511 1.67 3.60 -17.18
N PHE A 512 2.34 3.66 -18.33
CA PHE A 512 3.81 3.62 -18.36
C PHE A 512 4.39 4.96 -17.84
N PRO A 513 5.46 4.93 -17.01
CA PRO A 513 6.08 6.17 -16.51
C PRO A 513 6.47 7.15 -17.60
N LYS A 514 6.94 6.65 -18.76
CA LYS A 514 7.32 7.48 -19.91
C LYS A 514 6.16 8.19 -20.58
N GLN A 515 4.94 7.69 -20.44
CA GLN A 515 3.75 8.24 -21.06
C GLN A 515 2.97 9.15 -20.10
N ALA A 516 3.62 9.65 -19.03
CA ALA A 516 2.96 10.46 -18.03
C ALA A 516 2.31 11.73 -18.63
N SER A 517 2.98 12.42 -19.59
CA SER A 517 2.44 13.62 -20.23
C SER A 517 1.26 13.31 -21.14
N GLU A 518 1.35 12.23 -21.92
CA GLU A 518 0.29 11.81 -22.85
C GLU A 518 -0.98 11.46 -22.09
N ASN A 519 -0.87 10.59 -21.08
CA ASN A 519 -1.98 10.23 -20.21
C ASN A 519 -2.57 11.45 -19.52
N TRP A 520 -1.72 12.29 -18.90
CA TRP A 520 -2.20 13.45 -18.15
C TRP A 520 -2.82 14.54 -19.05
N ASN A 521 -2.33 14.70 -20.27
CA ASN A 521 -2.96 15.59 -21.26
C ASN A 521 -4.36 15.13 -21.62
N MET A 522 -4.64 13.82 -21.68
CA MET A 522 -5.99 13.29 -21.89
C MET A 522 -6.89 13.61 -20.68
N VAL A 523 -6.39 13.45 -19.46
CA VAL A 523 -7.10 13.80 -18.22
C VAL A 523 -7.42 15.31 -18.16
N GLU A 524 -6.47 16.19 -18.52
CA GLU A 524 -6.69 17.65 -18.51
C GLU A 524 -7.67 18.12 -19.60
N ARG A 525 -7.76 17.42 -20.75
CA ARG A 525 -8.58 17.83 -21.89
C ARG A 525 -10.01 17.30 -21.86
N HIS A 526 -10.21 16.11 -21.30
CA HIS A 526 -11.46 15.38 -21.44
C HIS A 526 -12.09 15.07 -20.09
N PRO A 527 -13.25 15.65 -19.76
CA PRO A 527 -13.89 15.40 -18.47
C PRO A 527 -14.26 13.93 -18.22
N TYR A 528 -14.52 13.16 -19.30
CA TYR A 528 -14.82 11.74 -19.20
C TYR A 528 -13.60 10.88 -18.80
N VAL A 529 -12.37 11.43 -18.79
CA VAL A 529 -11.16 10.79 -18.29
C VAL A 529 -10.82 11.36 -16.91
N ILE A 530 -11.19 10.65 -15.84
CA ILE A 530 -11.19 11.20 -14.48
C ILE A 530 -9.83 11.15 -13.78
N GLY A 531 -8.86 10.42 -14.33
CA GLY A 531 -7.54 10.31 -13.73
C GLY A 531 -6.63 9.30 -14.43
N ASP A 532 -5.40 9.21 -13.92
CA ASP A 532 -4.36 8.29 -14.38
C ASP A 532 -3.57 7.74 -13.19
N PHE A 533 -3.32 6.43 -13.19
CA PHE A 533 -2.56 5.72 -12.17
C PHE A 533 -1.31 5.09 -12.79
N VAL A 534 -0.14 5.58 -12.38
CA VAL A 534 1.12 5.04 -12.88
C VAL A 534 1.40 3.64 -12.34
N TRP A 535 1.94 2.77 -13.15
CA TRP A 535 2.58 1.53 -12.73
C TRP A 535 4.11 1.73 -12.56
N THR A 536 4.63 1.98 -11.33
CA THR A 536 3.95 2.08 -10.04
C THR A 536 4.32 3.38 -9.30
N ALA A 537 3.64 3.70 -8.20
CA ALA A 537 4.03 4.84 -7.36
C ALA A 537 5.34 4.61 -6.61
N MET A 538 5.63 3.37 -6.22
CA MET A 538 6.82 2.98 -5.48
C MET A 538 7.36 1.65 -6.01
N ASP A 539 8.68 1.47 -6.02
CA ASP A 539 9.31 0.18 -6.28
C ASP A 539 8.84 -0.86 -5.25
N TYR A 540 8.72 -2.10 -5.65
CA TYR A 540 8.17 -3.18 -4.84
C TYR A 540 8.93 -4.49 -5.05
N LEU A 541 8.85 -5.40 -4.10
CA LEU A 541 9.45 -6.72 -4.20
C LEU A 541 8.72 -7.59 -5.24
N GLY A 542 9.43 -8.43 -5.95
CA GLY A 542 8.88 -9.28 -7.01
C GLY A 542 8.84 -8.59 -8.37
N GLU A 543 8.27 -9.28 -9.38
CA GLU A 543 8.30 -8.89 -10.79
C GLU A 543 9.68 -8.35 -11.21
N ALA A 544 10.71 -9.11 -10.81
CA ALA A 544 12.11 -8.67 -10.84
C ALA A 544 12.53 -8.07 -12.17
N GLY A 545 12.96 -6.81 -12.12
CA GLY A 545 13.46 -6.08 -13.28
C GLY A 545 12.39 -5.49 -14.20
N ILE A 546 11.10 -5.58 -13.89
CA ILE A 546 10.10 -4.75 -14.58
C ILE A 546 10.50 -3.28 -14.44
N GLY A 547 10.52 -2.55 -15.55
CA GLY A 547 11.02 -1.17 -15.52
C GLY A 547 12.53 -1.01 -15.69
N SER A 548 13.29 -2.09 -15.90
CA SER A 548 14.73 -2.03 -16.09
C SER A 548 15.14 -1.36 -17.41
N ALA A 549 16.34 -0.79 -17.41
CA ALA A 549 17.03 -0.26 -18.59
C ALA A 549 18.52 -0.65 -18.56
N SER A 550 19.15 -0.79 -19.72
CA SER A 550 20.57 -1.11 -19.81
C SER A 550 21.19 -0.59 -21.10
N ILE A 551 22.52 -0.47 -21.11
CA ILE A 551 23.32 -0.20 -22.32
C ILE A 551 23.63 -1.53 -22.98
N ARG A 552 23.31 -1.68 -24.25
CA ARG A 552 23.44 -2.92 -25.02
C ARG A 552 24.10 -2.68 -26.37
N SER A 553 24.88 -3.66 -26.83
CA SER A 553 25.44 -3.66 -28.19
C SER A 553 24.44 -4.19 -29.23
N SER A 554 23.45 -4.99 -28.80
CA SER A 554 22.40 -5.56 -29.67
C SER A 554 21.22 -6.04 -28.85
N GLY A 555 20.06 -6.23 -29.50
CA GLY A 555 18.82 -6.74 -28.87
C GLY A 555 18.11 -5.72 -27.99
N ASN A 556 16.95 -6.12 -27.49
CA ASN A 556 16.09 -5.28 -26.64
C ASN A 556 16.17 -5.73 -25.16
N GLN A 557 15.88 -4.81 -24.27
CA GLN A 557 15.73 -5.08 -22.86
C GLN A 557 14.57 -6.06 -22.65
N SER A 558 14.80 -7.08 -21.84
CA SER A 558 13.72 -7.96 -21.37
C SER A 558 12.75 -7.21 -20.47
N MET A 559 11.49 -7.63 -20.47
CA MET A 559 10.47 -7.11 -19.57
C MET A 559 10.88 -7.40 -18.12
N PHE A 560 11.29 -8.62 -17.85
CA PHE A 560 11.77 -9.06 -16.54
C PHE A 560 13.24 -9.41 -16.60
N GLN A 561 13.93 -9.27 -15.45
CA GLN A 561 15.33 -9.66 -15.31
C GLN A 561 15.45 -10.98 -14.58
N GLN A 562 16.42 -11.74 -15.02
CA GLN A 562 16.85 -12.94 -14.31
C GLN A 562 17.72 -12.57 -13.10
N TRP A 563 17.99 -13.57 -12.28
CA TRP A 563 18.97 -13.41 -11.20
C TRP A 563 20.21 -12.59 -11.62
N PRO A 564 20.67 -11.62 -10.82
CA PRO A 564 20.33 -11.34 -9.40
C PRO A 564 19.37 -10.15 -9.17
N TRP A 565 18.35 -9.93 -9.97
CA TRP A 565 17.33 -8.92 -9.69
C TRP A 565 16.25 -9.46 -8.75
N TYR A 566 15.68 -8.62 -7.86
CA TYR A 566 14.67 -9.07 -6.91
C TYR A 566 13.42 -8.18 -6.79
N ASN A 567 13.45 -6.97 -7.36
CA ASN A 567 12.33 -6.02 -7.24
C ASN A 567 11.90 -5.44 -8.59
N GLY A 568 10.68 -4.90 -8.64
CA GLY A 568 10.18 -4.02 -9.67
C GLY A 568 10.88 -2.66 -9.59
N TRP A 569 11.34 -2.15 -10.74
CA TRP A 569 12.14 -0.91 -10.85
C TRP A 569 11.39 0.20 -11.59
N CYS A 570 10.05 0.14 -11.63
CA CYS A 570 9.20 1.08 -12.36
C CYS A 570 8.61 2.19 -11.48
N GLY A 571 8.82 2.14 -10.15
CA GLY A 571 8.28 3.10 -9.20
C GLY A 571 8.78 4.52 -9.40
N ASP A 572 7.93 5.51 -9.12
CA ASP A 572 8.34 6.92 -9.01
C ASP A 572 9.23 7.15 -7.79
N ILE A 573 9.06 6.33 -6.75
CA ILE A 573 9.83 6.31 -5.51
C ILE A 573 10.55 4.96 -5.42
N ASP A 574 11.80 4.94 -5.00
CA ASP A 574 12.55 3.71 -4.85
C ASP A 574 12.19 2.95 -3.54
N LEU A 575 12.74 1.74 -3.40
CA LEU A 575 12.41 0.81 -2.30
C LEU A 575 12.71 1.38 -0.91
N ILE A 576 13.63 2.35 -0.77
CA ILE A 576 13.95 3.02 0.49
C ILE A 576 13.30 4.39 0.66
N GLY A 577 12.49 4.83 -0.31
CA GLY A 577 11.68 6.04 -0.22
C GLY A 577 12.27 7.27 -0.89
N GLN A 578 13.26 7.14 -1.80
CA GLN A 578 13.83 8.27 -2.54
C GLN A 578 13.15 8.43 -3.90
N LYS A 579 13.01 9.69 -4.34
CA LYS A 579 12.50 9.99 -5.68
C LYS A 579 13.43 9.49 -6.76
N LYS A 580 12.84 8.90 -7.81
CA LYS A 580 13.54 8.50 -9.04
C LYS A 580 13.36 9.55 -10.15
N PRO A 581 14.15 9.55 -11.21
CA PRO A 581 14.07 10.56 -12.27
C PRO A 581 12.67 10.77 -12.86
N GLN A 582 11.90 9.69 -13.10
CA GLN A 582 10.53 9.77 -13.61
C GLN A 582 9.57 10.53 -12.67
N SER A 583 9.82 10.49 -11.37
CA SER A 583 9.04 11.25 -10.39
C SER A 583 9.25 12.77 -10.50
N TYR A 584 10.46 13.20 -10.80
CA TYR A 584 10.74 14.62 -11.06
C TYR A 584 10.10 15.09 -12.36
N TYR A 585 10.11 14.27 -13.41
CA TYR A 585 9.35 14.55 -14.64
C TYR A 585 7.84 14.67 -14.35
N ARG A 586 7.28 13.78 -13.54
CA ARG A 586 5.87 13.82 -13.14
C ARG A 586 5.52 15.09 -12.35
N ASP A 587 6.45 15.63 -11.54
CA ASP A 587 6.23 16.92 -10.89
C ASP A 587 6.00 18.05 -11.92
N VAL A 588 6.71 18.03 -13.05
CA VAL A 588 6.50 18.98 -14.13
C VAL A 588 5.15 18.72 -14.81
N VAL A 589 4.83 17.47 -15.12
CA VAL A 589 3.54 17.09 -15.72
C VAL A 589 2.37 17.54 -14.85
N TRP A 590 2.44 17.37 -13.54
CA TRP A 590 1.41 17.79 -12.58
C TRP A 590 1.51 19.23 -12.10
N ARG A 591 2.38 20.05 -12.69
CA ARG A 591 2.60 21.49 -12.35
C ARG A 591 3.06 21.72 -10.90
N ARG A 592 3.78 20.76 -10.31
CA ARG A 592 4.38 20.86 -8.97
C ARG A 592 5.77 21.45 -9.01
N SER A 593 6.46 21.30 -10.12
CA SER A 593 7.74 21.95 -10.41
C SER A 593 7.66 22.65 -11.75
N PRO A 594 8.17 23.87 -11.90
CA PRO A 594 8.19 24.55 -13.18
C PRO A 594 9.17 23.93 -14.18
N VAL A 595 10.30 23.41 -13.69
CA VAL A 595 11.37 22.83 -14.48
C VAL A 595 12.17 21.82 -13.65
N THR A 596 12.72 20.79 -14.30
CA THR A 596 13.68 19.83 -13.72
C THR A 596 14.65 19.31 -14.78
N MET A 597 15.67 18.58 -14.36
CA MET A 597 16.67 17.98 -15.26
C MET A 597 16.97 16.54 -14.86
N GLY A 598 17.30 15.70 -15.87
CA GLY A 598 17.99 14.42 -15.71
C GLY A 598 19.25 14.40 -16.58
N VAL A 599 20.27 13.68 -16.19
CA VAL A 599 21.54 13.60 -16.90
C VAL A 599 21.86 12.15 -17.26
N GLU A 600 22.08 11.90 -18.55
CA GLU A 600 22.50 10.59 -19.07
C GLU A 600 24.00 10.59 -19.36
N ARG A 601 24.66 9.49 -18.98
CA ARG A 601 26.07 9.24 -19.28
C ARG A 601 26.32 9.03 -20.78
N PRO A 602 27.53 9.24 -21.29
CA PRO A 602 27.87 8.90 -22.67
C PRO A 602 27.60 7.42 -22.95
N ILE A 603 26.99 7.14 -24.08
CA ILE A 603 26.78 5.77 -24.55
C ILE A 603 28.02 5.33 -25.33
N PRO A 604 28.64 4.18 -25.01
CA PRO A 604 29.80 3.66 -25.75
C PRO A 604 29.50 3.47 -27.25
N ALA A 605 30.49 3.69 -28.08
CA ALA A 605 30.35 3.50 -29.54
C ALA A 605 29.83 2.10 -29.88
N GLY A 606 28.87 2.02 -30.79
CA GLY A 606 28.22 0.76 -31.16
C GLY A 606 27.24 0.18 -30.16
N HIS A 607 26.93 0.93 -29.08
CA HIS A 607 25.92 0.57 -28.10
C HIS A 607 24.72 1.53 -28.17
N HIS A 608 23.61 1.09 -27.62
CA HIS A 608 22.39 1.88 -27.46
C HIS A 608 21.78 1.63 -26.09
N GLN A 609 21.00 2.59 -25.62
CA GLN A 609 20.17 2.41 -24.43
C GLN A 609 18.93 1.63 -24.80
N SER A 610 18.72 0.49 -24.16
CA SER A 610 17.53 -0.32 -24.30
C SER A 610 16.72 -0.28 -23.02
N ILE A 611 15.44 0.06 -23.13
CA ILE A 611 14.55 0.35 -22.00
C ILE A 611 13.33 -0.54 -22.12
N SER A 612 12.96 -1.23 -21.06
CA SER A 612 11.73 -2.01 -21.00
C SER A 612 10.49 -1.11 -21.05
N LEU A 613 9.31 -1.67 -21.29
CA LEU A 613 8.06 -0.89 -21.43
C LEU A 613 7.77 -0.01 -20.24
N TRP A 614 7.98 -0.49 -19.03
CA TRP A 614 7.77 0.26 -17.77
C TRP A 614 9.01 1.04 -17.33
N GLY A 615 10.10 0.99 -18.12
CA GLY A 615 11.37 1.58 -17.76
C GLY A 615 11.45 3.08 -18.03
N TRP A 616 12.42 3.68 -17.37
CA TRP A 616 12.85 5.05 -17.60
C TRP A 616 14.26 5.05 -18.20
N GLN A 617 14.64 6.13 -18.90
CA GLN A 617 16.01 6.26 -19.41
C GLN A 617 17.02 6.24 -18.25
N LEU A 618 18.26 5.81 -18.57
CA LEU A 618 19.37 5.74 -17.61
C LEU A 618 19.90 7.16 -17.31
N GLU A 619 19.12 7.95 -16.64
CA GLU A 619 19.48 9.29 -16.19
C GLU A 619 19.55 9.39 -14.67
N GLU A 620 20.29 10.37 -14.20
CA GLU A 620 20.52 10.66 -12.79
C GLU A 620 20.19 12.13 -12.50
N GLN A 621 19.67 12.39 -11.31
CA GLN A 621 19.51 13.75 -10.77
C GLN A 621 20.85 14.22 -10.17
N SER A 622 21.91 14.21 -10.99
CA SER A 622 23.27 14.46 -10.55
C SER A 622 24.08 15.15 -11.65
N TRP A 623 25.06 15.97 -11.24
CA TRP A 623 26.14 16.48 -12.08
C TRP A 623 27.52 16.09 -11.49
N THR A 624 27.59 14.86 -10.91
CA THR A 624 28.82 14.33 -10.28
C THR A 624 29.19 13.01 -10.93
N PHE A 625 30.18 13.04 -11.80
CA PHE A 625 30.67 11.88 -12.54
C PHE A 625 32.21 11.81 -12.43
N PRO A 626 32.75 11.34 -11.28
CA PRO A 626 34.18 11.34 -11.01
C PRO A 626 35.01 10.42 -11.90
N ASP A 627 34.37 9.48 -12.57
CA ASP A 627 34.93 8.50 -13.50
C ASP A 627 35.00 9.00 -14.95
N LEU A 628 34.45 10.20 -15.24
CA LEU A 628 34.44 10.75 -16.59
C LEU A 628 35.47 11.86 -16.75
N ASP A 629 36.12 11.85 -17.90
CA ASP A 629 37.06 12.93 -18.30
C ASP A 629 36.31 14.24 -18.60
N LYS A 630 36.98 15.39 -18.33
CA LYS A 630 36.49 16.69 -18.76
C LYS A 630 36.31 16.68 -20.28
N GLY A 631 35.16 17.13 -20.76
CA GLY A 631 34.79 17.15 -22.17
C GLY A 631 34.03 15.94 -22.66
N ALA A 632 33.79 14.90 -21.84
CA ALA A 632 32.90 13.81 -22.16
C ALA A 632 31.49 14.36 -22.51
N VAL A 633 30.89 13.88 -23.60
CA VAL A 633 29.60 14.42 -24.07
C VAL A 633 28.46 13.76 -23.34
N MET A 634 27.81 14.54 -22.47
CA MET A 634 26.63 14.12 -21.70
C MET A 634 25.35 14.50 -22.41
N THR A 635 24.28 13.75 -22.19
CA THR A 635 22.92 14.19 -22.55
C THR A 635 22.23 14.75 -21.31
N VAL A 636 21.79 16.00 -21.40
CA VAL A 636 21.02 16.67 -20.34
C VAL A 636 19.59 16.84 -20.82
N ASN A 637 18.66 16.17 -20.17
CA ASN A 637 17.23 16.23 -20.44
C ASN A 637 16.61 17.27 -19.50
N VAL A 638 16.12 18.38 -20.06
CA VAL A 638 15.39 19.40 -19.32
C VAL A 638 13.89 19.19 -19.55
N TYR A 639 13.16 19.04 -18.46
CA TYR A 639 11.71 18.84 -18.47
C TYR A 639 11.00 20.12 -18.02
N SER A 640 10.10 20.65 -18.85
CA SER A 640 9.38 21.89 -18.57
C SER A 640 8.11 22.01 -19.43
N ARG A 641 7.06 22.58 -18.86
CA ARG A 641 5.84 22.99 -19.60
C ARG A 641 5.97 24.39 -20.24
N ALA A 642 7.04 25.14 -19.96
CA ALA A 642 7.31 26.41 -20.63
C ALA A 642 7.66 26.16 -22.11
N PRO A 643 7.39 27.13 -23.02
CA PRO A 643 7.64 26.94 -24.45
C PRO A 643 9.12 26.77 -24.81
N ARG A 644 9.99 27.26 -23.98
CA ARG A 644 11.45 27.21 -24.18
C ARG A 644 12.19 27.14 -22.85
N VAL A 645 13.39 26.58 -22.88
CA VAL A 645 14.30 26.52 -21.74
C VAL A 645 15.70 26.91 -22.15
N ARG A 646 16.45 27.50 -21.24
CA ARG A 646 17.90 27.82 -21.38
C ARG A 646 18.68 26.96 -20.39
N LEU A 647 19.79 26.41 -20.88
CA LEU A 647 20.73 25.65 -20.07
C LEU A 647 22.03 26.40 -19.87
N TYR A 648 22.55 26.40 -18.65
CA TYR A 648 23.84 26.99 -18.27
C TYR A 648 24.77 25.93 -17.67
N LEU A 649 26.06 26.04 -17.99
CA LEU A 649 27.16 25.35 -17.30
C LEU A 649 28.15 26.39 -16.75
N ASN A 650 28.38 26.41 -15.45
CA ASN A 650 29.27 27.33 -14.75
C ASN A 650 29.00 28.82 -15.11
N GLY A 651 27.71 29.17 -15.16
CA GLY A 651 27.26 30.53 -15.51
C GLY A 651 27.30 30.87 -17.01
N LYS A 652 27.86 29.99 -17.86
CA LYS A 652 27.92 30.20 -19.31
C LYS A 652 26.71 29.51 -19.98
N ALA A 653 25.95 30.26 -20.79
CA ALA A 653 24.86 29.71 -21.56
C ALA A 653 25.34 28.67 -22.58
N ILE A 654 24.78 27.47 -22.52
CA ILE A 654 24.99 26.41 -23.50
C ILE A 654 24.06 26.64 -24.70
N GLY A 655 22.83 27.09 -24.45
CA GLY A 655 21.86 27.41 -25.49
C GLY A 655 20.43 27.40 -25.01
N ASP A 656 19.54 27.79 -25.93
CA ASP A 656 18.10 27.79 -25.74
C ASP A 656 17.47 26.68 -26.61
N LYS A 657 16.50 25.95 -26.08
CA LYS A 657 15.72 24.96 -26.83
C LYS A 657 14.23 25.10 -26.58
N ALA A 658 13.44 24.85 -27.61
CA ALA A 658 12.00 24.66 -27.47
C ALA A 658 11.74 23.33 -26.78
N THR A 659 10.72 23.28 -25.94
CA THR A 659 10.22 22.05 -25.34
C THR A 659 9.29 21.30 -26.30
N SER A 660 9.31 19.98 -26.26
CA SER A 660 8.40 19.13 -27.03
C SER A 660 6.97 19.17 -26.47
N THR A 661 6.03 18.54 -27.16
CA THR A 661 4.66 18.30 -26.67
C THR A 661 4.63 17.40 -25.44
N THR A 662 5.70 16.67 -25.17
CA THR A 662 5.92 15.85 -23.97
C THR A 662 6.78 16.56 -22.93
N TYR A 663 6.89 17.89 -23.01
CA TYR A 663 7.57 18.74 -22.02
C TYR A 663 9.08 18.47 -21.86
N TRP A 664 9.76 18.12 -22.94
CA TRP A 664 11.16 17.70 -22.93
C TRP A 664 12.02 18.50 -23.91
N ALA A 665 13.25 18.85 -23.49
CA ALA A 665 14.29 19.44 -24.33
C ALA A 665 15.66 18.81 -24.01
N GLY A 666 16.26 18.09 -24.96
CA GLY A 666 17.56 17.40 -24.78
C GLY A 666 18.74 18.29 -25.22
N PHE A 667 19.78 18.36 -24.40
CA PHE A 667 21.03 19.09 -24.68
C PHE A 667 22.21 18.12 -24.68
N SER A 668 23.16 18.34 -25.62
CA SER A 668 24.49 17.72 -25.58
C SER A 668 25.45 18.68 -24.90
N VAL A 669 26.07 18.27 -23.80
CA VAL A 669 26.87 19.11 -22.92
C VAL A 669 28.25 18.46 -22.70
N ALA A 670 29.34 19.17 -23.01
CA ALA A 670 30.67 18.70 -22.63
C ALA A 670 30.82 18.78 -21.12
N TYR A 671 31.07 17.65 -20.46
CA TYR A 671 31.19 17.57 -19.00
C TYR A 671 32.31 18.43 -18.45
N GLU A 672 32.00 19.24 -17.50
CA GLU A 672 32.94 20.00 -16.66
C GLU A 672 32.33 20.11 -15.26
N SER A 673 33.08 19.77 -14.22
CA SER A 673 32.65 19.90 -12.84
C SER A 673 32.20 21.34 -12.52
N GLY A 674 31.16 21.45 -11.69
CA GLY A 674 30.62 22.76 -11.28
C GLY A 674 29.10 22.74 -11.21
N GLN A 675 28.46 23.79 -11.73
CA GLN A 675 27.02 23.99 -11.64
C GLN A 675 26.36 23.90 -13.02
N LEU A 676 25.37 23.02 -13.13
CA LEU A 676 24.44 22.95 -14.24
C LEU A 676 23.12 23.58 -13.81
N ARG A 677 22.61 24.58 -14.58
CA ARG A 677 21.34 25.28 -14.28
C ARG A 677 20.46 25.33 -15.51
N ALA A 678 19.25 24.86 -15.40
CA ALA A 678 18.20 25.05 -16.40
C ALA A 678 17.19 26.09 -15.91
N VAL A 679 16.68 26.93 -16.81
CA VAL A 679 15.70 27.97 -16.49
C VAL A 679 14.66 28.07 -17.61
N ASN A 680 13.41 28.32 -17.22
CA ASN A 680 12.32 28.56 -18.14
C ASN A 680 12.43 29.95 -18.81
N LEU A 681 12.04 30.00 -20.08
CA LEU A 681 11.96 31.24 -20.84
C LEU A 681 10.52 31.57 -21.21
N ASP A 682 10.21 32.87 -21.18
CA ASP A 682 8.95 33.38 -21.72
C ASP A 682 8.94 33.36 -23.28
N GLN A 683 7.85 33.81 -23.88
CA GLN A 683 7.72 33.87 -25.34
C GLN A 683 8.74 34.84 -26.01
N ASN A 684 9.28 35.79 -25.25
CA ASN A 684 10.27 36.76 -25.73
C ASN A 684 11.70 36.28 -25.54
N GLY A 685 11.91 35.13 -24.90
CA GLY A 685 13.21 34.56 -24.60
C GLY A 685 13.86 35.11 -23.32
N ASN A 686 13.11 35.82 -22.47
CA ASN A 686 13.55 36.25 -21.15
C ASN A 686 13.38 35.12 -20.11
N GLU A 687 14.31 35.06 -19.16
CA GLU A 687 14.23 34.15 -18.04
C GLU A 687 13.02 34.48 -17.15
N ILE A 688 12.29 33.46 -16.74
CA ILE A 688 11.18 33.57 -15.77
C ILE A 688 11.81 33.43 -14.37
N GLU A 689 11.66 34.45 -13.55
CA GLU A 689 12.24 34.50 -12.20
C GLU A 689 11.65 33.38 -11.31
N GLY A 690 12.51 32.65 -10.61
CA GLY A 690 12.12 31.56 -9.70
C GLY A 690 11.75 30.27 -10.42
N GLU A 691 11.85 30.20 -11.75
CA GLU A 691 11.59 29.00 -12.52
C GLU A 691 12.90 28.39 -13.04
N ASP A 692 13.77 27.98 -12.11
CA ASP A 692 15.03 27.33 -12.44
C ASP A 692 15.25 26.05 -11.61
N PHE A 693 16.16 25.20 -12.07
CA PHE A 693 16.60 23.99 -11.42
C PHE A 693 18.12 23.84 -11.52
N VAL A 694 18.78 23.44 -10.43
CA VAL A 694 20.24 23.40 -10.33
C VAL A 694 20.71 22.02 -9.91
N LEU A 695 21.71 21.49 -10.64
CA LEU A 695 22.53 20.35 -10.22
C LEU A 695 23.95 20.84 -9.96
N GLN A 696 24.55 20.40 -8.85
CA GLN A 696 25.88 20.82 -8.42
C GLN A 696 26.79 19.61 -8.28
N THR A 697 27.99 19.67 -8.83
CA THR A 697 29.05 18.67 -8.59
C THR A 697 29.38 18.61 -7.11
N THR A 698 29.45 17.43 -6.55
CA THR A 698 29.85 17.16 -5.16
C THR A 698 31.33 16.75 -5.10
N GLY A 699 31.97 16.98 -3.95
CA GLY A 699 33.24 16.36 -3.62
C GLY A 699 33.12 14.87 -3.27
N PRO A 700 34.25 14.21 -2.92
CA PRO A 700 34.22 12.86 -2.39
C PRO A 700 33.47 12.80 -1.03
N ALA A 701 32.95 11.68 -0.70
CA ALA A 701 32.32 11.48 0.61
C ALA A 701 33.35 11.60 1.74
N VAL A 702 33.09 12.46 2.70
CA VAL A 702 33.95 12.68 3.88
C VAL A 702 33.29 12.23 5.18
N GLY A 703 32.00 11.93 5.14
CA GLY A 703 31.19 11.49 6.27
C GLY A 703 29.78 11.11 5.86
N TYR A 704 28.94 10.92 6.85
CA TYR A 704 27.53 10.63 6.64
C TYR A 704 26.64 11.56 7.47
N ARG A 705 25.37 11.62 7.07
CA ARG A 705 24.27 12.23 7.80
C ARG A 705 23.19 11.19 8.02
N ALA A 706 22.73 11.02 9.28
CA ALA A 706 21.62 10.14 9.63
C ALA A 706 20.36 10.98 9.86
N LEU A 707 19.29 10.70 9.10
CA LEU A 707 18.00 11.37 9.16
C LEU A 707 16.98 10.43 9.76
N TYR A 708 16.59 10.72 10.99
CA TYR A 708 15.57 9.97 11.72
C TYR A 708 14.19 10.55 11.43
N ASP A 709 13.20 9.70 11.10
CA ASP A 709 11.80 10.14 10.94
C ASP A 709 11.19 10.54 12.30
N LYS A 710 11.66 9.92 13.37
CA LYS A 710 11.42 10.33 14.79
C LYS A 710 12.58 9.87 15.67
N ASN A 711 12.81 10.57 16.78
CA ASN A 711 13.99 10.34 17.63
C ASN A 711 13.75 9.40 18.82
N THR A 712 12.52 8.94 19.02
CA THR A 712 12.14 8.10 20.15
C THR A 712 11.27 6.95 19.69
N ILE A 713 11.37 5.83 20.42
CA ILE A 713 10.54 4.66 20.23
C ILE A 713 9.62 4.48 21.43
N ALA A 714 8.37 4.05 21.17
CA ALA A 714 7.37 3.84 22.22
C ALA A 714 7.58 2.54 22.99
N ALA A 715 6.87 2.40 24.14
CA ALA A 715 6.88 1.19 24.97
C ALA A 715 6.04 0.05 24.35
N THR A 716 6.20 -0.19 23.05
CA THR A 716 5.51 -1.25 22.32
C THR A 716 6.51 -2.09 21.54
N THR A 717 6.06 -3.20 20.99
CA THR A 717 6.90 -4.12 20.23
C THR A 717 6.66 -4.01 18.72
N ASP A 718 5.80 -3.10 18.30
CA ASP A 718 5.43 -2.84 16.89
C ASP A 718 5.78 -1.43 16.40
N ASP A 719 6.24 -0.55 17.28
CA ASP A 719 6.68 0.79 16.90
C ASP A 719 7.98 0.76 16.09
N LEU A 720 8.09 1.58 15.04
CA LEU A 720 9.24 1.64 14.14
C LEU A 720 9.86 3.04 14.09
N VAL A 721 11.17 3.09 13.90
CA VAL A 721 11.93 4.29 13.55
C VAL A 721 12.71 4.02 12.27
N TYR A 722 12.53 4.86 11.26
CA TYR A 722 13.26 4.82 10.01
C TYR A 722 14.42 5.81 10.02
N VAL A 723 15.60 5.33 9.67
CA VAL A 723 16.82 6.14 9.63
C VAL A 723 17.40 6.10 8.22
N THR A 724 17.25 7.19 7.47
CA THR A 724 17.92 7.34 6.18
C THR A 724 19.35 7.82 6.42
N ILE A 725 20.32 7.10 5.86
CA ILE A 725 21.73 7.41 5.97
C ILE A 725 22.19 7.93 4.63
N GLU A 726 22.78 9.12 4.59
CA GLU A 726 23.27 9.77 3.39
C GLU A 726 24.77 10.05 3.51
N LEU A 727 25.57 9.59 2.54
CA LEU A 727 26.97 10.01 2.43
C LEU A 727 27.03 11.46 1.97
N VAL A 728 27.90 12.25 2.62
CA VAL A 728 28.00 13.69 2.34
C VAL A 728 29.45 14.11 2.08
N ASP A 729 29.60 15.12 1.20
CA ASP A 729 30.86 15.79 0.96
C ASP A 729 31.19 16.86 2.05
N ALA A 730 32.28 17.57 1.88
CA ALA A 730 32.73 18.59 2.84
C ALA A 730 31.74 19.76 3.01
N GLU A 731 30.90 20.01 2.01
CA GLU A 731 29.82 21.00 2.03
C GLU A 731 28.48 20.46 2.51
N GLY A 732 28.42 19.18 2.90
CA GLY A 732 27.22 18.55 3.38
C GLY A 732 26.20 18.12 2.29
N ARG A 733 26.64 18.10 1.01
CA ARG A 733 25.82 17.65 -0.12
C ARG A 733 25.89 16.14 -0.28
N VAL A 734 24.79 15.51 -0.66
CA VAL A 734 24.73 14.04 -0.83
C VAL A 734 25.56 13.59 -2.03
N VAL A 735 26.45 12.63 -1.81
CA VAL A 735 27.36 12.09 -2.83
C VAL A 735 26.67 10.94 -3.58
N THR A 736 25.82 11.28 -4.53
CA THR A 736 25.00 10.32 -5.29
C THR A 736 25.81 9.43 -6.25
N SER A 737 27.08 9.74 -6.47
CA SER A 737 27.99 8.91 -7.28
C SER A 737 28.56 7.69 -6.54
N ASP A 738 28.40 7.60 -5.21
CA ASP A 738 28.90 6.47 -4.43
C ASP A 738 27.87 5.34 -4.40
N ASN A 739 28.30 4.17 -4.87
CA ASN A 739 27.53 2.91 -4.87
C ASN A 739 28.31 1.75 -4.24
N THR A 740 29.40 2.02 -3.56
CA THR A 740 30.37 1.01 -3.11
C THR A 740 30.69 1.05 -1.63
N THR A 741 30.60 2.24 -1.00
CA THR A 741 30.85 2.36 0.45
C THR A 741 29.91 1.47 1.23
N ARG A 742 30.46 0.65 2.12
CA ARG A 742 29.69 -0.16 3.07
C ARG A 742 29.61 0.55 4.41
N LEU A 743 28.50 0.39 5.08
CA LEU A 743 28.27 0.91 6.42
C LEU A 743 28.26 -0.25 7.42
N HIS A 744 28.84 -0.04 8.61
CA HIS A 744 28.60 -0.93 9.73
C HIS A 744 27.68 -0.21 10.72
N ILE A 745 26.47 -0.76 10.90
CA ILE A 745 25.40 -0.12 11.65
C ILE A 745 25.10 -0.91 12.90
N LYS A 746 25.21 -0.28 14.06
CA LYS A 746 24.85 -0.85 15.36
C LYS A 746 23.79 -0.01 16.04
N ASN A 747 22.82 -0.65 16.66
CA ASN A 747 21.88 0.04 17.52
C ASN A 747 22.58 0.40 18.85
N ALA A 748 22.65 1.67 19.17
CA ALA A 748 23.25 2.21 20.40
C ALA A 748 22.19 2.75 21.38
N GLY A 749 20.93 2.92 20.93
CA GLY A 749 19.80 3.40 21.70
C GLY A 749 18.77 2.34 22.05
N CYS A 750 17.56 2.76 22.35
CA CYS A 750 16.41 1.89 22.58
C CYS A 750 15.93 1.22 21.28
N GLY A 751 15.25 0.07 21.42
CA GLY A 751 14.76 -0.72 20.31
C GLY A 751 15.76 -1.75 19.79
N GLN A 752 15.45 -2.34 18.63
CA GLN A 752 16.25 -3.35 17.96
C GLN A 752 16.37 -3.02 16.48
N LEU A 753 17.58 -3.03 15.92
CA LEU A 753 17.79 -2.95 14.47
C LEU A 753 17.24 -4.20 13.81
N ILE A 754 16.21 -4.05 12.97
CA ILE A 754 15.52 -5.20 12.36
C ILE A 754 15.73 -5.29 10.85
N ALA A 755 16.08 -4.20 10.18
CA ALA A 755 16.38 -4.23 8.76
C ALA A 755 17.36 -3.12 8.39
N THR A 756 18.20 -3.41 7.41
CA THR A 756 19.06 -2.46 6.70
C THR A 756 19.10 -2.81 5.23
N GLY A 757 19.32 -1.82 4.39
CA GLY A 757 19.46 -2.06 2.95
C GLY A 757 19.57 -0.76 2.16
N ASN A 758 19.51 -0.89 0.87
CA ASN A 758 19.55 0.21 -0.09
C ASN A 758 18.50 0.02 -1.20
N ALA A 759 18.50 0.89 -2.20
CA ALA A 759 17.56 0.85 -3.32
C ALA A 759 18.09 0.11 -4.55
N SER A 760 19.28 -0.50 -4.50
CA SER A 760 19.81 -1.22 -5.66
C SER A 760 18.96 -2.46 -5.97
N PRO A 761 18.46 -2.61 -7.20
CA PRO A 761 17.53 -3.69 -7.55
C PRO A 761 18.20 -5.07 -7.64
N ASN A 762 19.51 -5.13 -7.55
CA ASN A 762 20.32 -6.33 -7.68
C ASN A 762 21.34 -6.53 -6.54
N ASP A 763 21.19 -5.78 -5.44
CA ASP A 763 21.96 -6.04 -4.21
C ASP A 763 21.29 -7.20 -3.44
N MET A 764 21.84 -8.38 -3.56
CA MET A 764 21.32 -9.61 -2.95
C MET A 764 21.74 -9.78 -1.49
N ALA A 765 22.23 -8.71 -0.83
CA ALA A 765 22.55 -8.75 0.59
C ALA A 765 21.29 -8.99 1.44
N SER A 766 21.47 -9.65 2.57
CA SER A 766 20.38 -9.85 3.54
C SER A 766 19.89 -8.50 4.09
N PHE A 767 18.58 -8.29 4.13
CA PHE A 767 17.99 -7.15 4.81
C PHE A 767 18.22 -7.16 6.34
N ARG A 768 18.75 -8.25 6.87
CA ARG A 768 19.18 -8.39 8.29
C ARG A 768 20.68 -8.13 8.48
N SER A 769 21.43 -7.87 7.41
CA SER A 769 22.86 -7.58 7.50
C SER A 769 23.11 -6.24 8.18
N PRO A 770 23.97 -6.16 9.22
CA PRO A 770 24.34 -4.88 9.80
C PRO A 770 25.32 -4.07 8.92
N THR A 771 25.68 -4.60 7.74
CA THR A 771 26.69 -4.00 6.86
C THR A 771 26.17 -3.77 5.43
N PRO A 772 25.09 -2.99 5.24
CA PRO A 772 24.60 -2.70 3.89
C PRO A 772 25.63 -1.88 3.09
N ALA A 773 25.65 -2.05 1.77
CA ALA A 773 26.25 -1.07 0.88
C ALA A 773 25.35 0.16 0.74
N VAL A 774 25.89 1.28 0.30
CA VAL A 774 25.08 2.40 -0.17
C VAL A 774 24.74 2.22 -1.65
N PHE A 775 23.62 2.81 -2.06
CA PHE A 775 23.25 2.97 -3.45
C PHE A 775 22.87 4.44 -3.69
N ARG A 776 23.55 5.07 -4.66
CA ARG A 776 23.45 6.52 -4.89
C ARG A 776 23.70 7.32 -3.61
N GLY A 777 24.72 6.91 -2.85
CA GLY A 777 25.13 7.53 -1.58
C GLY A 777 24.15 7.36 -0.42
N ARG A 778 23.20 6.42 -0.48
CA ARG A 778 22.16 6.25 0.53
C ARG A 778 21.96 4.81 0.96
N ALA A 779 21.59 4.65 2.23
CA ALA A 779 21.08 3.42 2.81
C ALA A 779 19.94 3.72 3.78
N LEU A 780 19.18 2.68 4.15
CA LEU A 780 18.10 2.75 5.12
C LEU A 780 18.36 1.76 6.26
N ALA A 781 18.10 2.19 7.49
CA ALA A 781 18.03 1.33 8.66
C ALA A 781 16.66 1.45 9.32
N ILE A 782 16.13 0.35 9.86
CA ILE A 782 14.83 0.30 10.54
C ILE A 782 15.03 -0.28 11.94
N VAL A 783 14.64 0.48 12.96
CA VAL A 783 14.69 0.10 14.37
C VAL A 783 13.27 -0.17 14.85
N ARG A 784 13.03 -1.33 15.47
CA ARG A 784 11.76 -1.76 16.03
C ARG A 784 11.76 -1.66 17.55
N GLY A 785 10.63 -1.31 18.15
CA GLY A 785 10.42 -1.33 19.59
C GLY A 785 10.59 -2.72 20.20
N ASN A 786 11.14 -2.76 21.40
CA ASN A 786 11.33 -3.98 22.17
C ASN A 786 10.62 -3.93 23.55
N GLY A 787 9.62 -3.04 23.68
CA GLY A 787 8.88 -2.78 24.92
C GLY A 787 9.54 -1.76 25.85
N ASN A 788 10.78 -1.34 25.59
CA ASN A 788 11.48 -0.30 26.35
C ASN A 788 11.45 1.03 25.58
N PRO A 789 10.75 2.05 26.07
CA PRO A 789 10.67 3.33 25.40
C PRO A 789 11.95 4.15 25.59
N GLY A 790 12.23 5.02 24.66
CA GLY A 790 13.34 5.96 24.82
C GLY A 790 13.96 6.41 23.50
N PRO A 791 15.11 7.10 23.56
CA PRO A 791 15.78 7.61 22.37
C PRO A 791 16.37 6.47 21.52
N VAL A 792 16.23 6.64 20.20
CA VAL A 792 16.89 5.77 19.21
C VAL A 792 18.17 6.45 18.76
N SER A 793 19.25 5.70 18.74
CA SER A 793 20.53 6.15 18.18
C SER A 793 21.24 4.98 17.49
N LEU A 794 21.93 5.28 16.40
CA LEU A 794 22.75 4.31 15.67
C LEU A 794 24.21 4.75 15.71
N ASP A 795 25.11 3.83 16.00
CA ASP A 795 26.54 3.98 15.73
C ASP A 795 26.79 3.46 14.32
N ILE A 796 27.39 4.33 13.47
CA ILE A 796 27.60 4.03 12.06
C ILE A 796 29.07 4.27 11.71
N ASP A 797 29.72 3.21 11.25
CA ASP A 797 31.10 3.26 10.74
C ASP A 797 31.07 3.12 9.20
N MET A 798 31.79 3.97 8.51
CA MET A 798 32.03 3.83 7.07
C MET A 798 33.19 2.86 6.84
N ILE A 799 32.92 1.76 6.15
CA ILE A 799 33.93 0.77 5.80
C ILE A 799 34.42 1.09 4.39
N ASN A 800 35.57 1.71 4.30
CA ASN A 800 36.24 1.93 3.02
C ASN A 800 37.07 0.67 2.70
N GLU A 801 36.46 -0.31 2.03
CA GLU A 801 37.24 -1.35 1.38
C GLU A 801 37.96 -0.69 0.19
N LYS A 802 39.27 -0.50 0.29
CA LYS A 802 40.05 -0.21 -0.92
C LYS A 802 39.91 -1.41 -1.86
N PRO A 803 39.59 -1.18 -3.15
CA PRO A 803 39.44 -2.23 -4.13
C PRO A 803 40.72 -3.08 -4.27
#